data_20017fcd25eac4170a139a4b08d418b0
#
_entry.id   20017fcd25eac4170a139a4b08d418b0
#
_cell.length_a   1.000
_cell.length_b   1.000
_cell.length_c   1.000
_cell.angle_alpha   90.00
_cell.angle_beta   90.00
_cell.angle_gamma   90.00
#
_symmetry.space_group_name_H-M   'P 1'
#
loop_
_entity.id
_entity.type
_entity.pdbx_description
1 polymer ?
#
loop_
_entity_poly.entity_id
_entity_poly.type
_entity_poly.pdbx_seq_one_letter_code
_entity_poly.pdbx_strand_id
1 'polypeptide(L)'
;MPVPLDVVIIWHMHQPYYKDPLRNEYALPWTYLHAIKDYFDMPAIVEDTPGARAVFNLVPSLIEQLLDYAGGTAVDPFLQKGMASPGDLDEEGRIFLLENFFSANRQRMIEPSRRYLELLYMAGEGKPGSARDRVRHFNDQDLLDLQVWFFLSWTGEAARRRYPAFGELLAKGDDFTHADKELLFATQRQLLQDIVPLYKRLHEEGLIELAVSPYYHPILPLLCDTRIALTAMPRVTLPAELFRCPEDARAQIRRGIEYFRNIFGFSPSGMWPSEGSVSNETLSIIAECGIGWIATDEDILAKSLDGGLGDHKERLYRPWHLTSRHGEVGAFFRDRHLSDLVGFTYSQWDAKRAAADFYSRLHAIKARVGGHGRVIPVILDGENAWEYYPNNAYDFLQGMYRSIAKSSEFNLTTCSDVLARTGFDGRLHGLHPGSWINASYGIWIGHPEENRAWDLLARTREAAVSGNPDVAAILAGGQQYGGADETAELICRSLYAAEGSDWFWWYGDDHFSPHSDRFDRLFRQHLMNVYRLLGQDMPAELLEEIKKKSPAGLIREPAAFIDPEINGRISDYFEWLAAGLYDLTRQGSAMHSSDRMLQGFYYGYNKDALFFRIDGIQDLSRLFREMDVLNLHLIYDREYRLPLQMRSDEGLLQVKENNVWVPTRGHCNWKIAKICEVRIPLDGIKPSPKSKLFAYVSLVRDNEEIGRWPSDAPLMLYYAGPEIEVDNWLI
;
A
#
# COMPACT_ATOMS: atom_id res chain seq x y z
N MET A 1 -26.66 -8.05 -32.54
CA MET A 1 -26.35 -8.36 -31.13
C MET A 1 -25.91 -7.07 -30.48
N PRO A 2 -26.27 -6.79 -29.24
CA PRO A 2 -25.73 -5.65 -28.54
C PRO A 2 -24.18 -5.74 -28.48
N VAL A 3 -23.52 -4.60 -28.66
CA VAL A 3 -22.04 -4.53 -28.58
C VAL A 3 -21.61 -4.91 -27.17
N PRO A 4 -20.62 -5.82 -27.00
CA PRO A 4 -20.09 -6.14 -25.69
C PRO A 4 -19.53 -4.89 -25.01
N LEU A 5 -19.65 -4.80 -23.69
CA LEU A 5 -19.05 -3.75 -22.89
C LEU A 5 -17.59 -4.12 -22.59
N ASP A 6 -16.68 -3.22 -22.88
CA ASP A 6 -15.26 -3.45 -22.62
C ASP A 6 -14.96 -3.46 -21.13
N VAL A 7 -14.03 -4.31 -20.71
CA VAL A 7 -13.45 -4.35 -19.37
C VAL A 7 -11.94 -4.23 -19.51
N VAL A 8 -11.38 -3.19 -18.92
CA VAL A 8 -9.92 -2.96 -18.87
C VAL A 8 -9.48 -3.15 -17.44
N ILE A 9 -8.51 -4.03 -17.24
CA ILE A 9 -7.89 -4.25 -15.93
C ILE A 9 -6.44 -3.77 -16.02
N ILE A 10 -6.11 -2.77 -15.21
CA ILE A 10 -4.76 -2.21 -15.13
C ILE A 10 -4.13 -2.63 -13.80
N TRP A 11 -3.03 -3.34 -13.89
CA TRP A 11 -2.18 -3.72 -12.77
C TRP A 11 -1.00 -2.78 -12.69
N HIS A 12 -0.92 -2.00 -11.61
CA HIS A 12 0.22 -1.13 -11.33
C HIS A 12 1.28 -1.93 -10.58
N MET A 13 2.47 -2.05 -11.18
CA MET A 13 3.61 -2.78 -10.63
C MET A 13 4.68 -1.79 -10.19
N HIS A 14 4.88 -1.67 -8.88
CA HIS A 14 5.79 -0.72 -8.29
C HIS A 14 6.44 -1.24 -7.01
N GLN A 15 7.69 -0.84 -6.79
CA GLN A 15 8.37 -0.94 -5.50
C GLN A 15 9.21 0.32 -5.29
N PRO A 16 9.35 0.79 -4.05
CA PRO A 16 10.30 1.84 -3.69
C PRO A 16 11.70 1.53 -4.23
N TYR A 17 12.45 2.57 -4.53
CA TYR A 17 13.83 2.39 -4.98
C TYR A 17 14.75 2.08 -3.80
N TYR A 18 14.91 0.80 -3.48
CA TYR A 18 15.67 0.32 -2.31
C TYR A 18 17.18 0.43 -2.45
N LYS A 19 17.68 0.81 -3.62
CA LYS A 19 19.10 0.85 -3.95
C LYS A 19 19.75 2.16 -3.54
N ASP A 20 20.87 2.11 -2.82
CA ASP A 20 21.81 3.21 -2.73
C ASP A 20 22.66 3.25 -4.01
N PRO A 21 22.48 4.23 -4.92
CA PRO A 21 23.17 4.24 -6.21
C PRO A 21 24.68 4.45 -6.08
N LEU A 22 25.15 5.05 -4.97
CA LEU A 22 26.57 5.29 -4.73
C LEU A 22 27.30 4.03 -4.27
N ARG A 23 26.63 3.19 -3.46
CA ARG A 23 27.21 1.95 -2.92
C ARG A 23 26.82 0.72 -3.70
N ASN A 24 25.81 0.81 -4.55
CA ASN A 24 25.19 -0.32 -5.26
C ASN A 24 24.66 -1.40 -4.29
N GLU A 25 24.11 -0.99 -3.15
CA GLU A 25 23.58 -1.85 -2.11
C GLU A 25 22.06 -1.64 -1.99
N TYR A 26 21.34 -2.69 -1.67
CA TYR A 26 19.90 -2.67 -1.44
C TYR A 26 19.60 -2.70 0.07
N ALA A 27 18.69 -1.84 0.53
CA ALA A 27 18.36 -1.75 1.95
C ALA A 27 17.32 -2.80 2.40
N LEU A 28 16.42 -3.21 1.51
CA LEU A 28 15.26 -4.07 1.77
C LEU A 28 15.04 -5.07 0.63
N PRO A 29 14.45 -6.25 0.90
CA PRO A 29 14.34 -7.36 -0.06
C PRO A 29 13.07 -7.34 -0.90
N TRP A 30 12.17 -6.35 -0.73
CA TRP A 30 10.80 -6.47 -1.22
C TRP A 30 10.71 -6.64 -2.73
N THR A 31 11.58 -5.98 -3.50
CA THR A 31 11.63 -6.19 -4.95
C THR A 31 11.93 -7.66 -5.30
N TYR A 32 12.87 -8.30 -4.59
CA TYR A 32 13.17 -9.71 -4.81
C TYR A 32 11.97 -10.61 -4.46
N LEU A 33 11.38 -10.39 -3.29
CA LEU A 33 10.29 -11.23 -2.77
C LEU A 33 9.03 -11.10 -3.65
N HIS A 34 8.64 -9.89 -4.04
CA HIS A 34 7.53 -9.69 -4.97
C HIS A 34 7.86 -10.18 -6.39
N ALA A 35 9.13 -10.18 -6.80
CA ALA A 35 9.54 -10.70 -8.10
C ALA A 35 9.27 -12.21 -8.23
N ILE A 36 9.67 -12.98 -7.21
CA ILE A 36 9.47 -14.44 -7.19
C ILE A 36 8.03 -14.86 -6.90
N LYS A 37 7.14 -13.90 -6.60
CA LYS A 37 5.73 -14.10 -6.31
C LYS A 37 4.86 -13.43 -7.37
N ASP A 38 4.69 -12.13 -7.29
CA ASP A 38 3.65 -11.40 -7.99
C ASP A 38 4.03 -11.01 -9.41
N TYR A 39 5.25 -10.47 -9.61
CA TYR A 39 5.67 -9.97 -10.93
C TYR A 39 5.85 -11.08 -11.96
N PHE A 40 6.05 -12.32 -11.51
CA PHE A 40 5.99 -13.48 -12.39
C PHE A 40 4.57 -14.03 -12.53
N ASP A 41 3.85 -14.22 -11.40
CA ASP A 41 2.55 -14.89 -11.39
C ASP A 41 1.48 -14.13 -12.16
N MET A 42 1.43 -12.80 -12.02
CA MET A 42 0.38 -11.98 -12.61
C MET A 42 0.31 -12.08 -14.16
N PRO A 43 1.39 -11.88 -14.92
CA PRO A 43 1.38 -12.10 -16.37
C PRO A 43 1.23 -13.58 -16.72
N ALA A 44 1.78 -14.49 -15.92
CA ALA A 44 1.64 -15.93 -16.15
C ALA A 44 0.18 -16.40 -16.05
N ILE A 45 -0.61 -15.84 -15.13
CA ILE A 45 -2.05 -16.14 -15.00
C ILE A 45 -2.83 -15.65 -16.23
N VAL A 46 -2.46 -14.50 -16.81
CA VAL A 46 -3.07 -14.04 -18.08
C VAL A 46 -2.75 -15.04 -19.21
N GLU A 47 -1.50 -15.48 -19.33
CA GLU A 47 -1.08 -16.48 -20.30
C GLU A 47 -1.85 -17.82 -20.14
N ASP A 48 -1.99 -18.30 -18.90
CA ASP A 48 -2.65 -19.55 -18.55
C ASP A 48 -4.19 -19.50 -18.71
N THR A 49 -4.75 -18.31 -19.02
CA THR A 49 -6.20 -18.12 -19.13
C THR A 49 -6.60 -17.73 -20.55
N PRO A 50 -7.10 -18.66 -21.37
CA PRO A 50 -7.48 -18.38 -22.76
C PRO A 50 -8.51 -17.24 -22.86
N GLY A 51 -8.18 -16.22 -23.66
CA GLY A 51 -8.99 -15.03 -23.88
C GLY A 51 -8.84 -13.95 -22.81
N ALA A 52 -7.97 -14.16 -21.81
CA ALA A 52 -7.60 -13.10 -20.87
C ALA A 52 -6.75 -12.03 -21.56
N ARG A 53 -6.99 -10.77 -21.21
CA ARG A 53 -6.20 -9.61 -21.60
C ARG A 53 -6.14 -8.64 -20.43
N ALA A 54 -5.01 -7.94 -20.28
CA ALA A 54 -4.80 -6.97 -19.22
C ALA A 54 -3.81 -5.88 -19.65
N VAL A 55 -3.76 -4.80 -18.86
CA VAL A 55 -2.72 -3.77 -18.95
C VAL A 55 -1.81 -3.90 -17.74
N PHE A 56 -0.51 -3.92 -17.96
CA PHE A 56 0.48 -3.88 -16.90
C PHE A 56 1.25 -2.57 -16.98
N ASN A 57 1.14 -1.78 -15.95
CA ASN A 57 1.95 -0.59 -15.77
C ASN A 57 3.22 -0.97 -15.00
N LEU A 58 4.38 -0.73 -15.60
CA LEU A 58 5.68 -1.06 -15.02
C LEU A 58 6.45 0.22 -14.72
N VAL A 59 6.82 0.42 -13.46
CA VAL A 59 7.66 1.56 -13.07
C VAL A 59 9.10 1.29 -13.47
N PRO A 60 9.80 2.21 -14.15
CA PRO A 60 11.17 1.98 -14.62
C PRO A 60 12.17 1.65 -13.52
N SER A 61 12.07 2.26 -12.34
CA SER A 61 12.89 1.93 -11.18
C SER A 61 12.67 0.49 -10.67
N LEU A 62 11.46 -0.06 -10.82
CA LEU A 62 11.19 -1.47 -10.56
C LEU A 62 11.89 -2.36 -11.58
N ILE A 63 11.78 -2.04 -12.88
CA ILE A 63 12.45 -2.82 -13.95
C ILE A 63 13.97 -2.84 -13.74
N GLU A 64 14.56 -1.71 -13.36
CA GLU A 64 15.99 -1.61 -13.01
C GLU A 64 16.35 -2.60 -11.90
N GLN A 65 15.62 -2.58 -10.82
CA GLN A 65 15.86 -3.45 -9.66
C GLN A 65 15.65 -4.94 -10.00
N LEU A 66 14.61 -5.27 -10.79
CA LEU A 66 14.40 -6.64 -11.28
C LEU A 66 15.58 -7.16 -12.10
N LEU A 67 16.12 -6.33 -12.99
CA LEU A 67 17.27 -6.68 -13.81
C LEU A 67 18.56 -6.82 -12.98
N ASP A 68 18.74 -6.02 -11.95
CA ASP A 68 19.88 -6.16 -11.03
C ASP A 68 19.83 -7.50 -10.29
N TYR A 69 18.67 -7.92 -9.80
CA TYR A 69 18.50 -9.24 -9.17
C TYR A 69 18.66 -10.38 -10.18
N ALA A 70 18.08 -10.27 -11.36
CA ALA A 70 18.20 -11.25 -12.43
C ALA A 70 19.67 -11.42 -12.90
N GLY A 71 20.40 -10.30 -12.98
CA GLY A 71 21.85 -10.28 -13.32
C GLY A 71 22.76 -10.74 -12.18
N GLY A 72 22.25 -10.82 -10.95
CA GLY A 72 23.02 -11.17 -9.75
C GLY A 72 23.95 -10.05 -9.27
N THR A 73 23.68 -8.80 -9.65
CA THR A 73 24.42 -7.61 -9.20
C THR A 73 23.80 -6.96 -7.96
N ALA A 74 22.55 -7.29 -7.65
CA ALA A 74 21.89 -6.81 -6.46
C ALA A 74 22.43 -7.50 -5.19
N VAL A 75 22.73 -6.69 -4.17
CA VAL A 75 23.17 -7.15 -2.85
C VAL A 75 22.24 -6.54 -1.80
N ASP A 76 21.44 -7.38 -1.17
CA ASP A 76 20.61 -7.00 -0.04
C ASP A 76 20.90 -7.88 1.20
N PRO A 77 20.70 -7.39 2.43
CA PRO A 77 21.02 -8.15 3.65
C PRO A 77 20.21 -9.45 3.80
N PHE A 78 18.97 -9.51 3.29
CA PHE A 78 18.14 -10.70 3.41
C PHE A 78 18.65 -11.82 2.50
N LEU A 79 18.90 -11.49 1.24
CA LEU A 79 19.45 -12.45 0.28
C LEU A 79 20.84 -12.91 0.73
N GLN A 80 21.71 -11.99 1.18
CA GLN A 80 23.04 -12.30 1.68
C GLN A 80 23.00 -13.27 2.86
N LYS A 81 22.17 -12.97 3.88
CA LYS A 81 22.04 -13.83 5.06
C LYS A 81 21.28 -15.12 4.74
N GLY A 82 20.34 -15.10 3.78
CA GLY A 82 19.62 -16.29 3.31
C GLY A 82 20.53 -17.28 2.60
N MET A 83 21.47 -16.80 1.80
CA MET A 83 22.42 -17.66 1.07
C MET A 83 23.58 -18.14 1.93
N ALA A 84 23.96 -17.41 2.98
CA ALA A 84 25.07 -17.79 3.86
C ALA A 84 24.84 -19.15 4.52
N SER A 85 25.92 -19.92 4.74
CA SER A 85 25.84 -21.13 5.56
C SER A 85 25.50 -20.75 7.01
N PRO A 86 24.60 -21.45 7.72
CA PRO A 86 24.31 -21.17 9.12
C PRO A 86 25.53 -21.17 10.02
N GLY A 87 26.51 -22.07 9.76
CA GLY A 87 27.76 -22.15 10.50
C GLY A 87 28.70 -20.94 10.31
N ASP A 88 28.54 -20.20 9.22
CA ASP A 88 29.34 -19.00 8.93
C ASP A 88 28.71 -17.70 9.46
N LEU A 89 27.48 -17.76 9.96
CA LEU A 89 26.81 -16.62 10.55
C LEU A 89 27.30 -16.37 11.98
N ASP A 90 27.70 -15.12 12.23
CA ASP A 90 27.94 -14.62 13.58
C ASP A 90 26.60 -14.47 14.37
N GLU A 91 26.69 -14.13 15.65
CA GLU A 91 25.52 -13.98 16.51
C GLU A 91 24.54 -12.92 15.94
N GLU A 92 25.01 -11.79 15.41
CA GLU A 92 24.17 -10.74 14.84
C GLU A 92 23.50 -11.21 13.54
N GLY A 93 24.18 -12.00 12.71
CA GLY A 93 23.59 -12.61 11.53
C GLY A 93 22.50 -13.62 11.87
N ARG A 94 22.67 -14.43 12.92
CA ARG A 94 21.64 -15.35 13.41
C ARG A 94 20.44 -14.61 14.01
N ILE A 95 20.68 -13.53 14.78
CA ILE A 95 19.61 -12.65 15.30
C ILE A 95 18.84 -12.04 14.15
N PHE A 96 19.53 -11.53 13.13
CA PHE A 96 18.90 -10.98 11.94
C PHE A 96 17.90 -11.94 11.29
N LEU A 97 18.23 -13.23 11.17
CA LEU A 97 17.31 -14.23 10.63
C LEU A 97 16.03 -14.33 11.50
N LEU A 98 16.18 -14.39 12.83
CA LEU A 98 15.03 -14.50 13.73
C LEU A 98 14.13 -13.27 13.73
N GLU A 99 14.70 -12.09 13.54
CA GLU A 99 13.94 -10.83 13.50
C GLU A 99 13.24 -10.57 12.17
N ASN A 100 13.78 -11.11 11.07
CA ASN A 100 13.34 -10.71 9.74
C ASN A 100 12.74 -11.85 8.90
N PHE A 101 13.11 -13.12 9.12
CA PHE A 101 12.72 -14.24 8.25
C PHE A 101 11.35 -14.86 8.59
N PHE A 102 10.55 -14.12 9.36
CA PHE A 102 9.11 -14.34 9.54
C PHE A 102 8.27 -13.20 9.00
N SER A 103 8.87 -12.28 8.19
CA SER A 103 8.18 -11.21 7.49
C SER A 103 7.40 -11.78 6.31
N ALA A 104 6.30 -12.48 6.60
CA ALA A 104 5.42 -13.14 5.66
C ALA A 104 4.01 -13.22 6.26
N ASN A 105 2.98 -13.33 5.42
CA ASN A 105 1.61 -13.47 5.92
C ASN A 105 1.49 -14.77 6.73
N ARG A 106 1.21 -14.65 8.03
CA ARG A 106 1.16 -15.81 8.93
C ARG A 106 0.21 -16.88 8.46
N GLN A 107 -1.06 -16.52 8.19
CA GLN A 107 -2.12 -17.47 7.86
C GLN A 107 -1.92 -18.15 6.50
N ARG A 108 -1.36 -17.42 5.52
CA ARG A 108 -1.26 -17.88 4.14
C ARG A 108 0.11 -18.47 3.78
N MET A 109 1.17 -18.00 4.45
CA MET A 109 2.54 -18.35 4.06
C MET A 109 3.30 -19.14 5.13
N ILE A 110 2.99 -18.97 6.44
CA ILE A 110 3.68 -19.65 7.53
C ILE A 110 2.89 -20.87 8.02
N GLU A 111 1.63 -20.69 8.41
CA GLU A 111 0.79 -21.76 9.00
C GLU A 111 0.59 -23.00 8.11
N PRO A 112 0.56 -22.89 6.76
CA PRO A 112 0.47 -24.08 5.90
C PRO A 112 1.67 -25.03 6.00
N SER A 113 2.83 -24.53 6.48
CA SER A 113 4.04 -25.33 6.68
C SER A 113 4.24 -25.64 8.15
N ARG A 114 4.18 -26.92 8.51
CA ARG A 114 4.42 -27.38 9.86
C ARG A 114 5.77 -26.91 10.39
N ARG A 115 6.85 -27.10 9.62
CA ARG A 115 8.20 -26.78 10.04
C ARG A 115 8.40 -25.26 10.22
N TYR A 116 7.89 -24.46 9.30
CA TYR A 116 8.01 -23.00 9.38
C TYR A 116 7.26 -22.44 10.59
N LEU A 117 6.07 -22.98 10.89
CA LEU A 117 5.29 -22.65 12.08
C LEU A 117 6.00 -23.07 13.39
N GLU A 118 6.62 -24.24 13.42
CA GLU A 118 7.45 -24.68 14.56
C GLU A 118 8.60 -23.70 14.83
N LEU A 119 9.31 -23.27 13.79
CA LEU A 119 10.39 -22.30 13.87
C LEU A 119 9.90 -20.92 14.38
N LEU A 120 8.71 -20.47 13.93
CA LEU A 120 8.08 -19.25 14.43
C LEU A 120 7.81 -19.33 15.94
N TYR A 121 7.28 -20.44 16.42
CA TYR A 121 7.06 -20.66 17.86
C TYR A 121 8.36 -20.74 18.66
N MET A 122 9.42 -21.33 18.09
CA MET A 122 10.76 -21.35 18.69
C MET A 122 11.35 -19.94 18.78
N ALA A 123 11.15 -19.11 17.75
CA ALA A 123 11.52 -17.69 17.74
C ALA A 123 10.72 -16.87 18.76
N GLY A 124 9.66 -17.46 19.33
CA GLY A 124 8.96 -16.94 20.51
C GLY A 124 7.84 -15.98 20.18
N GLU A 125 7.16 -16.17 19.11
CA GLU A 125 5.93 -15.46 18.85
C GLU A 125 4.99 -15.52 20.07
N GLY A 126 4.52 -14.33 20.52
CA GLY A 126 3.65 -14.24 21.67
C GLY A 126 4.27 -14.43 23.04
N LYS A 127 5.59 -14.60 23.16
CA LYS A 127 6.28 -14.78 24.46
C LYS A 127 7.23 -13.63 24.75
N PRO A 128 7.44 -13.23 26.01
CA PRO A 128 8.42 -12.20 26.37
C PRO A 128 9.85 -12.68 26.09
N GLY A 129 10.71 -11.75 25.67
CA GLY A 129 12.12 -12.01 25.36
C GLY A 129 12.46 -11.54 23.93
N SER A 130 13.71 -11.15 23.72
CA SER A 130 14.23 -10.69 22.44
C SER A 130 14.68 -11.85 21.55
N ALA A 131 14.88 -11.59 20.26
CA ALA A 131 15.51 -12.55 19.34
C ALA A 131 16.91 -12.97 19.85
N ARG A 132 17.65 -12.03 20.46
CA ARG A 132 18.96 -12.29 21.09
C ARG A 132 18.88 -13.33 22.21
N ASP A 133 17.81 -13.34 23.01
CA ASP A 133 17.63 -14.33 24.08
C ASP A 133 17.32 -15.74 23.54
N ARG A 134 16.77 -15.82 22.33
CA ARG A 134 16.24 -17.05 21.73
C ARG A 134 17.16 -17.68 20.69
N VAL A 135 18.05 -16.92 20.08
CA VAL A 135 18.95 -17.40 19.02
C VAL A 135 19.76 -18.62 19.48
N ARG A 136 20.07 -18.74 20.77
CA ARG A 136 20.77 -19.89 21.35
C ARG A 136 19.99 -21.21 21.31
N HIS A 137 18.68 -21.15 21.07
CA HIS A 137 17.83 -22.34 20.96
C HIS A 137 17.74 -22.87 19.52
N PHE A 138 18.33 -22.14 18.56
CA PHE A 138 18.37 -22.53 17.16
C PHE A 138 19.73 -23.17 16.85
N ASN A 139 19.70 -24.43 16.42
CA ASN A 139 20.87 -25.07 15.84
C ASN A 139 21.03 -24.71 14.35
N ASP A 140 22.11 -25.16 13.70
CA ASP A 140 22.38 -24.84 12.30
C ASP A 140 21.31 -25.40 11.34
N GLN A 141 20.68 -26.55 11.67
CA GLN A 141 19.59 -27.12 10.87
C GLN A 141 18.33 -26.26 10.97
N ASP A 142 17.98 -25.77 12.18
CA ASP A 142 16.84 -24.88 12.37
C ASP A 142 16.99 -23.59 11.56
N LEU A 143 18.20 -23.03 11.54
CA LEU A 143 18.50 -21.83 10.75
C LEU A 143 18.49 -22.10 9.25
N LEU A 144 18.98 -23.27 8.80
CA LEU A 144 18.94 -23.67 7.40
C LEU A 144 17.48 -23.84 6.93
N ASP A 145 16.66 -24.51 7.73
CA ASP A 145 15.24 -24.66 7.43
C ASP A 145 14.53 -23.31 7.40
N LEU A 146 14.85 -22.38 8.32
CA LEU A 146 14.31 -21.03 8.33
C LEU A 146 14.70 -20.25 7.07
N GLN A 147 15.96 -20.32 6.64
CA GLN A 147 16.44 -19.68 5.42
C GLN A 147 15.66 -20.21 4.20
N VAL A 148 15.52 -21.51 4.06
CA VAL A 148 14.80 -22.13 2.94
C VAL A 148 13.32 -21.75 2.99
N TRP A 149 12.65 -21.89 4.14
CA TRP A 149 11.23 -21.60 4.27
C TRP A 149 10.88 -20.16 4.00
N PHE A 150 11.66 -19.20 4.46
CA PHE A 150 11.40 -17.81 4.20
C PHE A 150 11.30 -17.53 2.69
N PHE A 151 12.30 -17.90 1.91
CA PHE A 151 12.29 -17.64 0.47
C PHE A 151 11.34 -18.55 -0.31
N LEU A 152 11.15 -19.80 0.14
CA LEU A 152 10.21 -20.72 -0.51
C LEU A 152 8.74 -20.31 -0.29
N SER A 153 8.40 -19.78 0.89
CA SER A 153 7.05 -19.31 1.18
C SER A 153 6.62 -18.13 0.31
N TRP A 154 7.56 -17.30 -0.11
CA TRP A 154 7.33 -16.18 -1.02
C TRP A 154 7.24 -16.57 -2.51
N THR A 155 7.45 -17.82 -2.89
CA THR A 155 7.25 -18.21 -4.28
C THR A 155 5.77 -18.24 -4.66
N GLY A 156 5.43 -17.64 -5.80
CA GLY A 156 4.07 -17.58 -6.30
C GLY A 156 3.53 -18.92 -6.78
N GLU A 157 2.21 -19.05 -6.90
CA GLU A 157 1.55 -20.31 -7.28
C GLU A 157 1.81 -20.67 -8.76
N ALA A 158 1.79 -19.68 -9.68
CA ALA A 158 2.13 -19.94 -11.08
C ALA A 158 3.61 -20.34 -11.22
N ALA A 159 4.50 -19.71 -10.43
CA ALA A 159 5.90 -20.08 -10.38
C ALA A 159 6.08 -21.53 -9.89
N ARG A 160 5.40 -21.93 -8.81
CA ARG A 160 5.45 -23.32 -8.29
C ARG A 160 5.00 -24.36 -9.32
N ARG A 161 4.06 -24.01 -10.16
CA ARG A 161 3.55 -24.89 -11.24
C ARG A 161 4.52 -24.99 -12.41
N ARG A 162 5.26 -23.91 -12.71
CA ARG A 162 6.16 -23.87 -13.88
C ARG A 162 7.58 -24.37 -13.57
N TYR A 163 8.00 -24.28 -12.30
CA TYR A 163 9.32 -24.71 -11.86
C TYR A 163 9.22 -25.88 -10.86
N PRO A 164 9.39 -27.14 -11.32
CA PRO A 164 9.19 -28.34 -10.50
C PRO A 164 9.99 -28.39 -9.20
N ALA A 165 11.18 -27.77 -9.18
CA ALA A 165 12.04 -27.70 -8.00
C ALA A 165 11.33 -27.09 -6.78
N PHE A 166 10.46 -26.10 -6.95
CA PHE A 166 9.68 -25.55 -5.84
C PHE A 166 8.72 -26.60 -5.24
N GLY A 167 8.08 -27.40 -6.11
CA GLY A 167 7.20 -28.49 -5.68
C GLY A 167 7.96 -29.59 -4.92
N GLU A 168 9.18 -29.94 -5.34
CA GLU A 168 10.05 -30.90 -4.68
C GLU A 168 10.43 -30.39 -3.27
N LEU A 169 10.84 -29.14 -3.14
CA LEU A 169 11.19 -28.52 -1.86
C LEU A 169 9.99 -28.41 -0.91
N LEU A 170 8.82 -28.02 -1.42
CA LEU A 170 7.58 -27.97 -0.65
C LEU A 170 7.17 -29.37 -0.15
N ALA A 171 7.33 -30.40 -0.98
CA ALA A 171 7.03 -31.77 -0.59
C ALA A 171 8.01 -32.34 0.44
N LYS A 172 9.29 -31.91 0.41
CA LYS A 172 10.28 -32.28 1.41
C LYS A 172 9.96 -31.70 2.78
N GLY A 173 9.68 -30.43 2.87
CA GLY A 173 9.09 -29.75 4.02
C GLY A 173 9.97 -29.46 5.23
N ASP A 174 10.99 -30.27 5.52
CA ASP A 174 11.92 -30.11 6.64
C ASP A 174 13.27 -30.76 6.32
N ASP A 175 14.22 -30.67 7.27
CA ASP A 175 15.57 -31.23 7.16
C ASP A 175 16.25 -30.88 5.83
N PHE A 176 16.15 -29.62 5.41
CA PHE A 176 16.76 -29.15 4.18
C PHE A 176 18.28 -29.25 4.24
N THR A 177 18.87 -29.58 3.11
CA THR A 177 20.32 -29.64 2.93
C THR A 177 20.83 -28.34 2.28
N HIS A 178 22.14 -28.12 2.27
CA HIS A 178 22.75 -27.03 1.51
C HIS A 178 22.44 -27.14 0.01
N ALA A 179 22.37 -28.38 -0.52
CA ALA A 179 22.00 -28.60 -1.93
C ALA A 179 20.54 -28.18 -2.21
N ASP A 180 19.62 -28.41 -1.29
CA ASP A 180 18.23 -27.91 -1.43
C ASP A 180 18.18 -26.38 -1.44
N LYS A 181 18.98 -25.73 -0.58
CA LYS A 181 19.09 -24.27 -0.56
C LYS A 181 19.70 -23.72 -1.85
N GLU A 182 20.74 -24.34 -2.37
CA GLU A 182 21.33 -24.00 -3.66
C GLU A 182 20.34 -24.18 -4.81
N LEU A 183 19.58 -25.27 -4.82
CA LEU A 183 18.51 -25.52 -5.79
C LEU A 183 17.44 -24.44 -5.74
N LEU A 184 17.00 -24.03 -4.53
CA LEU A 184 16.03 -22.96 -4.35
C LEU A 184 16.50 -21.66 -5.00
N PHE A 185 17.67 -21.17 -4.63
CA PHE A 185 18.19 -19.89 -5.15
C PHE A 185 18.54 -19.94 -6.63
N ALA A 186 19.03 -21.07 -7.14
CA ALA A 186 19.26 -21.26 -8.57
C ALA A 186 17.95 -21.19 -9.36
N THR A 187 16.87 -21.83 -8.85
CA THR A 187 15.55 -21.81 -9.49
C THR A 187 14.93 -20.41 -9.42
N GLN A 188 15.03 -19.71 -8.28
CA GLN A 188 14.56 -18.32 -8.15
C GLN A 188 15.32 -17.37 -9.08
N ARG A 189 16.63 -17.58 -9.27
CA ARG A 189 17.42 -16.79 -10.24
C ARG A 189 16.91 -17.00 -11.68
N GLN A 190 16.62 -18.23 -12.06
CA GLN A 190 16.04 -18.53 -13.37
C GLN A 190 14.68 -17.83 -13.54
N LEU A 191 13.82 -17.92 -12.54
CA LEU A 191 12.53 -17.25 -12.53
C LEU A 191 12.69 -15.72 -12.71
N LEU A 192 13.61 -15.07 -11.97
CA LEU A 192 13.89 -13.64 -12.11
C LEU A 192 14.32 -13.25 -13.52
N GLN A 193 15.15 -14.09 -14.15
CA GLN A 193 15.58 -13.89 -15.54
C GLN A 193 14.45 -14.00 -16.55
N ASP A 194 13.42 -14.76 -16.25
CA ASP A 194 12.27 -15.00 -17.14
C ASP A 194 11.20 -13.90 -17.05
N ILE A 195 11.19 -13.03 -15.99
CA ILE A 195 10.14 -12.03 -15.77
C ILE A 195 10.05 -11.02 -16.93
N VAL A 196 11.10 -10.25 -17.18
CA VAL A 196 11.07 -9.20 -18.21
C VAL A 196 10.82 -9.77 -19.61
N PRO A 197 11.47 -10.89 -20.01
CA PRO A 197 11.14 -11.59 -21.26
C PRO A 197 9.67 -12.04 -21.35
N LEU A 198 9.07 -12.49 -20.25
CA LEU A 198 7.64 -12.89 -20.23
C LEU A 198 6.73 -11.71 -20.58
N TYR A 199 6.89 -10.55 -19.92
CA TYR A 199 6.14 -9.35 -20.23
C TYR A 199 6.28 -8.92 -21.69
N LYS A 200 7.51 -8.92 -22.20
CA LYS A 200 7.81 -8.55 -23.59
C LYS A 200 7.08 -9.48 -24.56
N ARG A 201 7.21 -10.77 -24.39
CA ARG A 201 6.58 -11.78 -25.25
C ARG A 201 5.05 -11.66 -25.23
N LEU A 202 4.43 -11.57 -24.07
CA LEU A 202 2.97 -11.45 -23.96
C LEU A 202 2.44 -10.16 -24.60
N HIS A 203 3.22 -9.06 -24.55
CA HIS A 203 2.90 -7.84 -25.26
C HIS A 203 2.97 -8.04 -26.78
N GLU A 204 4.03 -8.66 -27.29
CA GLU A 204 4.21 -8.98 -28.70
C GLU A 204 3.11 -9.92 -29.23
N GLU A 205 2.64 -10.85 -28.42
CA GLU A 205 1.50 -11.74 -28.70
C GLU A 205 0.12 -11.04 -28.60
N GLY A 206 0.09 -9.78 -28.13
CA GLY A 206 -1.14 -8.98 -27.97
C GLY A 206 -2.03 -9.43 -26.81
N LEU A 207 -1.51 -10.23 -25.87
CA LEU A 207 -2.23 -10.65 -24.67
C LEU A 207 -2.26 -9.56 -23.61
N ILE A 208 -1.23 -8.73 -23.57
CA ILE A 208 -1.15 -7.61 -22.64
C ILE A 208 -0.75 -6.30 -23.34
N GLU A 209 -1.12 -5.18 -22.74
CA GLU A 209 -0.55 -3.87 -23.05
C GLU A 209 0.42 -3.49 -21.92
N LEU A 210 1.59 -2.96 -22.28
CA LEU A 210 2.55 -2.42 -21.31
C LEU A 210 2.45 -0.90 -21.29
N ALA A 211 2.27 -0.33 -20.10
CA ALA A 211 2.27 1.09 -19.81
C ALA A 211 3.40 1.46 -18.86
N VAL A 212 3.72 2.74 -18.74
CA VAL A 212 4.84 3.23 -17.94
C VAL A 212 4.37 4.20 -16.84
N SER A 213 5.18 4.36 -15.81
CA SER A 213 5.12 5.49 -14.86
C SER A 213 6.36 6.37 -14.98
N PRO A 214 6.40 7.56 -14.36
CA PRO A 214 7.63 8.32 -14.19
C PRO A 214 8.72 7.49 -13.51
N TYR A 215 10.01 7.75 -13.79
CA TYR A 215 11.12 6.83 -13.49
C TYR A 215 11.18 6.35 -12.04
N TYR A 216 11.22 7.28 -11.07
CA TYR A 216 11.25 6.97 -9.64
C TYR A 216 9.90 7.21 -8.93
N HIS A 217 8.82 7.19 -9.67
CA HIS A 217 7.45 7.30 -9.14
C HIS A 217 7.15 8.55 -8.30
N PRO A 218 7.56 9.77 -8.71
CA PRO A 218 7.29 10.98 -7.95
C PRO A 218 5.85 11.46 -8.12
N ILE A 219 5.34 12.22 -7.15
CA ILE A 219 4.08 12.97 -7.30
C ILE A 219 4.31 14.16 -8.24
N LEU A 220 4.10 13.94 -9.54
CA LEU A 220 4.41 14.92 -10.58
C LEU A 220 3.82 16.33 -10.33
N PRO A 221 2.55 16.49 -9.87
CA PRO A 221 2.02 17.81 -9.56
C PRO A 221 2.81 18.55 -8.49
N LEU A 222 3.29 17.86 -7.46
CA LEU A 222 4.10 18.46 -6.38
C LEU A 222 5.50 18.81 -6.83
N LEU A 223 6.10 18.05 -7.76
CA LEU A 223 7.36 18.44 -8.40
C LEU A 223 7.20 19.72 -9.24
N CYS A 224 6.09 19.84 -9.98
CA CYS A 224 5.83 21.03 -10.78
C CYS A 224 5.70 22.29 -9.91
N ASP A 225 4.92 22.19 -8.83
CA ASP A 225 4.77 23.28 -7.85
C ASP A 225 4.04 22.77 -6.62
N THR A 226 4.71 22.70 -5.47
CA THR A 226 4.08 22.26 -4.20
C THR A 226 2.83 23.06 -3.81
N ARG A 227 2.68 24.32 -4.29
CA ARG A 227 1.49 25.15 -4.07
C ARG A 227 0.23 24.58 -4.72
N ILE A 228 0.34 23.63 -5.66
CA ILE A 228 -0.83 22.96 -6.25
C ILE A 228 -1.66 22.24 -5.17
N ALA A 229 -1.01 21.83 -4.07
CA ALA A 229 -1.70 21.23 -2.94
C ALA A 229 -2.81 22.12 -2.36
N LEU A 230 -2.66 23.45 -2.40
CA LEU A 230 -3.70 24.38 -1.93
C LEU A 230 -4.99 24.31 -2.78
N THR A 231 -4.90 23.88 -4.03
CA THR A 231 -6.10 23.71 -4.87
C THR A 231 -6.89 22.47 -4.46
N ALA A 232 -6.21 21.37 -4.17
CA ALA A 232 -6.84 20.14 -3.69
C ALA A 232 -7.23 20.23 -2.19
N MET A 233 -6.40 20.92 -1.41
CA MET A 233 -6.51 21.05 0.05
C MET A 233 -6.28 22.52 0.45
N PRO A 234 -7.32 23.39 0.45
CA PRO A 234 -7.17 24.86 0.60
C PRO A 234 -6.52 25.33 1.92
N ARG A 235 -6.43 24.47 2.92
CA ARG A 235 -5.92 24.78 4.26
C ARG A 235 -4.66 24.00 4.64
N VAL A 236 -4.06 23.29 3.69
CA VAL A 236 -2.84 22.51 3.96
C VAL A 236 -1.68 23.45 4.32
N THR A 237 -0.88 23.03 5.30
CA THR A 237 0.38 23.68 5.62
C THR A 237 1.43 23.26 4.60
N LEU A 238 2.01 24.22 3.89
CA LEU A 238 3.08 23.96 2.93
C LEU A 238 4.45 23.88 3.60
N PRO A 239 5.45 23.23 2.96
CA PRO A 239 6.86 23.32 3.33
C PRO A 239 7.33 24.78 3.35
N ALA A 240 8.33 25.08 4.17
CA ALA A 240 8.94 26.41 4.23
C ALA A 240 9.67 26.76 2.92
N GLU A 241 10.33 25.76 2.33
CA GLU A 241 11.03 25.85 1.05
C GLU A 241 10.10 25.28 -0.04
N LEU A 242 9.52 26.17 -0.86
CA LEU A 242 8.64 25.75 -1.96
C LEU A 242 9.44 25.01 -3.04
N PHE A 243 9.04 23.80 -3.38
CA PHE A 243 9.60 23.05 -4.48
C PHE A 243 8.84 23.40 -5.78
N ARG A 244 9.56 23.83 -6.83
CA ARG A 244 8.99 24.19 -8.12
C ARG A 244 9.96 23.85 -9.25
N CYS A 245 9.91 22.61 -9.69
CA CYS A 245 10.85 22.07 -10.68
C CYS A 245 10.11 21.24 -11.74
N PRO A 246 9.29 21.86 -12.63
CA PRO A 246 8.58 21.15 -13.69
C PRO A 246 9.55 20.47 -14.68
N GLU A 247 10.80 20.93 -14.77
CA GLU A 247 11.86 20.28 -15.52
C GLU A 247 12.20 18.91 -14.96
N ASP A 248 12.18 18.71 -13.63
CA ASP A 248 12.43 17.40 -13.00
C ASP A 248 11.28 16.43 -13.30
N ALA A 249 10.03 16.89 -13.23
CA ALA A 249 8.85 16.12 -13.65
C ALA A 249 8.98 15.66 -15.11
N ARG A 250 9.39 16.55 -16.01
CA ARG A 250 9.64 16.23 -17.42
C ARG A 250 10.79 15.22 -17.58
N ALA A 251 11.88 15.39 -16.85
CA ALA A 251 13.01 14.49 -16.88
C ALA A 251 12.64 13.08 -16.41
N GLN A 252 11.89 12.95 -15.30
CA GLN A 252 11.39 11.69 -14.77
C GLN A 252 10.53 10.94 -15.82
N ILE A 253 9.63 11.65 -16.52
CA ILE A 253 8.82 11.06 -17.58
C ILE A 253 9.66 10.61 -18.78
N ARG A 254 10.50 11.50 -19.33
CA ARG A 254 11.31 11.21 -20.52
C ARG A 254 12.29 10.05 -20.27
N ARG A 255 12.96 10.07 -19.14
CA ARG A 255 13.86 8.97 -18.72
C ARG A 255 13.11 7.65 -18.56
N GLY A 256 11.91 7.70 -17.99
CA GLY A 256 11.08 6.51 -17.86
C GLY A 256 10.72 5.92 -19.22
N ILE A 257 10.26 6.73 -20.16
CA ILE A 257 9.93 6.30 -21.54
C ILE A 257 11.17 5.78 -22.27
N GLU A 258 12.31 6.46 -22.16
CA GLU A 258 13.56 6.04 -22.80
C GLU A 258 14.05 4.72 -22.25
N TYR A 259 14.09 4.56 -20.93
CA TYR A 259 14.48 3.32 -20.29
C TYR A 259 13.57 2.16 -20.69
N PHE A 260 12.26 2.38 -20.64
CA PHE A 260 11.27 1.40 -21.08
C PHE A 260 11.49 0.97 -22.53
N ARG A 261 11.68 1.96 -23.43
CA ARG A 261 11.95 1.69 -24.86
C ARG A 261 13.23 0.87 -25.05
N ASN A 262 14.27 1.14 -24.29
CA ASN A 262 15.54 0.41 -24.37
C ASN A 262 15.39 -1.04 -23.94
N ILE A 263 14.53 -1.34 -22.95
CA ILE A 263 14.30 -2.70 -22.45
C ILE A 263 13.34 -3.48 -23.37
N PHE A 264 12.20 -2.89 -23.72
CA PHE A 264 11.13 -3.60 -24.44
C PHE A 264 11.23 -3.45 -25.98
N GLY A 265 11.89 -2.43 -26.48
CA GLY A 265 12.09 -2.21 -27.93
C GLY A 265 10.99 -1.37 -28.60
N PHE A 266 10.02 -0.86 -27.84
CA PHE A 266 8.94 0.02 -28.32
C PHE A 266 8.65 1.11 -27.29
N SER A 267 7.96 2.18 -27.70
CA SER A 267 7.54 3.26 -26.80
C SER A 267 6.18 2.93 -26.19
N PRO A 268 5.98 3.18 -24.89
CA PRO A 268 4.68 2.95 -24.23
C PRO A 268 3.64 3.93 -24.76
N SER A 269 2.41 3.47 -24.97
CA SER A 269 1.28 4.33 -25.40
C SER A 269 0.59 4.99 -24.22
N GLY A 270 0.66 4.41 -23.03
CA GLY A 270 -0.04 4.85 -21.84
C GLY A 270 0.85 5.05 -20.62
N MET A 271 0.31 5.83 -19.68
CA MET A 271 0.96 6.11 -18.41
C MET A 271 -0.03 6.02 -17.25
N TRP A 272 0.39 5.37 -16.19
CA TRP A 272 -0.16 5.62 -14.87
C TRP A 272 0.72 6.69 -14.20
N PRO A 273 0.25 7.95 -14.12
CA PRO A 273 0.94 8.94 -13.30
C PRO A 273 1.03 8.42 -11.86
N SER A 274 2.17 8.59 -11.22
CA SER A 274 2.43 8.08 -9.89
C SER A 274 1.28 8.38 -8.93
N GLU A 275 0.75 7.39 -8.23
CA GLU A 275 -0.41 7.49 -7.34
C GLU A 275 -1.69 8.03 -8.03
N GLY A 276 -1.81 7.83 -9.34
CA GLY A 276 -2.89 8.44 -10.12
C GLY A 276 -2.90 9.97 -10.03
N SER A 277 -1.77 10.60 -9.63
CA SER A 277 -1.69 12.03 -9.34
C SER A 277 -1.61 12.86 -10.61
N VAL A 278 -2.52 13.82 -10.74
CA VAL A 278 -2.68 14.62 -11.94
C VAL A 278 -2.87 16.12 -11.65
N SER A 279 -2.52 16.92 -12.65
CA SER A 279 -2.87 18.34 -12.76
C SER A 279 -2.87 18.76 -14.23
N ASN A 280 -3.36 19.95 -14.56
CA ASN A 280 -3.30 20.44 -15.94
C ASN A 280 -1.87 20.67 -16.43
N GLU A 281 -0.94 21.03 -15.54
CA GLU A 281 0.46 21.21 -15.88
C GLU A 281 1.13 19.87 -16.18
N THR A 282 0.94 18.87 -15.32
CA THR A 282 1.49 17.52 -15.54
C THR A 282 0.90 16.87 -16.78
N LEU A 283 -0.40 17.05 -17.06
CA LEU A 283 -1.02 16.59 -18.30
C LEU A 283 -0.32 17.16 -19.53
N SER A 284 0.03 18.47 -19.49
CA SER A 284 0.74 19.11 -20.60
C SER A 284 2.13 18.52 -20.82
N ILE A 285 2.87 18.20 -19.75
CA ILE A 285 4.19 17.56 -19.82
C ILE A 285 4.06 16.11 -20.35
N ILE A 286 3.07 15.37 -19.89
CA ILE A 286 2.79 13.99 -20.34
C ILE A 286 2.49 13.98 -21.85
N ALA A 287 1.63 14.90 -22.33
CA ALA A 287 1.32 15.05 -23.75
C ALA A 287 2.57 15.42 -24.58
N GLU A 288 3.39 16.37 -24.09
CA GLU A 288 4.67 16.76 -24.72
C GLU A 288 5.60 15.55 -24.89
N CYS A 289 5.58 14.61 -23.95
CA CYS A 289 6.39 13.39 -23.99
C CYS A 289 5.80 12.27 -24.89
N GLY A 290 4.65 12.51 -25.54
CA GLY A 290 4.08 11.60 -26.54
C GLY A 290 3.23 10.46 -25.98
N ILE A 291 2.77 10.55 -24.74
CA ILE A 291 1.86 9.58 -24.14
C ILE A 291 0.45 9.81 -24.65
N GLY A 292 -0.19 8.76 -25.14
CA GLY A 292 -1.52 8.80 -25.73
C GLY A 292 -2.68 8.66 -24.75
N TRP A 293 -2.46 8.03 -23.59
CA TRP A 293 -3.48 7.92 -22.55
C TRP A 293 -2.90 7.91 -21.14
N ILE A 294 -3.71 8.34 -20.19
CA ILE A 294 -3.45 8.22 -18.75
C ILE A 294 -4.62 7.54 -18.04
N ALA A 295 -4.36 7.07 -16.82
CA ALA A 295 -5.43 6.63 -15.92
C ALA A 295 -5.31 7.37 -14.58
N THR A 296 -6.45 7.61 -13.90
CA THR A 296 -6.53 8.20 -12.57
C THR A 296 -7.83 7.75 -11.88
N ASP A 297 -8.32 8.45 -10.84
CA ASP A 297 -9.42 8.00 -9.99
C ASP A 297 -10.76 8.70 -10.31
N GLU A 298 -11.88 8.03 -9.95
CA GLU A 298 -13.24 8.55 -10.15
C GLU A 298 -13.51 9.88 -9.44
N ASP A 299 -12.86 10.13 -8.27
CA ASP A 299 -13.02 11.41 -7.57
C ASP A 299 -12.39 12.57 -8.33
N ILE A 300 -11.30 12.32 -9.05
CA ILE A 300 -10.72 13.32 -9.96
C ILE A 300 -11.73 13.67 -11.05
N LEU A 301 -12.38 12.67 -11.65
CA LEU A 301 -13.44 12.90 -12.63
C LEU A 301 -14.60 13.69 -12.01
N ALA A 302 -15.09 13.24 -10.85
CA ALA A 302 -16.20 13.88 -10.17
C ALA A 302 -15.94 15.36 -9.89
N LYS A 303 -14.74 15.70 -9.40
CA LYS A 303 -14.33 17.08 -9.12
C LYS A 303 -14.00 17.89 -10.38
N SER A 304 -13.70 17.22 -11.50
CA SER A 304 -13.44 17.89 -12.81
C SER A 304 -14.71 18.19 -13.59
N LEU A 305 -15.84 17.61 -13.21
CA LEU A 305 -17.12 17.83 -13.89
C LEU A 305 -17.94 18.90 -13.16
N ASP A 306 -18.55 19.80 -13.92
CA ASP A 306 -19.55 20.73 -13.39
C ASP A 306 -20.74 19.93 -12.82
N GLY A 307 -20.98 20.07 -11.49
CA GLY A 307 -22.02 19.35 -10.77
C GLY A 307 -21.66 17.91 -10.39
N GLY A 308 -20.41 17.47 -10.58
CA GLY A 308 -19.94 16.16 -10.19
C GLY A 308 -20.49 15.01 -11.03
N LEU A 309 -20.34 13.78 -10.53
CA LEU A 309 -20.95 12.58 -11.14
C LEU A 309 -22.44 12.48 -10.81
N GLY A 310 -22.86 12.81 -9.59
CA GLY A 310 -24.25 12.74 -9.14
C GLY A 310 -24.91 11.41 -9.53
N ASP A 311 -26.14 11.47 -10.08
CA ASP A 311 -26.86 10.28 -10.60
C ASP A 311 -26.32 9.79 -11.97
N HIS A 312 -25.31 10.46 -12.53
CA HIS A 312 -24.73 10.18 -13.84
C HIS A 312 -23.46 9.35 -13.77
N LYS A 313 -23.46 8.28 -12.95
CA LYS A 313 -22.32 7.37 -12.81
C LYS A 313 -21.92 6.68 -14.12
N GLU A 314 -22.79 6.64 -15.15
CA GLU A 314 -22.45 6.17 -16.48
C GLU A 314 -21.31 6.99 -17.13
N ARG A 315 -21.05 8.21 -16.67
CA ARG A 315 -19.92 9.04 -17.15
C ARG A 315 -18.57 8.44 -16.76
N LEU A 316 -18.48 7.63 -15.71
CA LEU A 316 -17.28 6.93 -15.31
C LEU A 316 -16.84 5.90 -16.38
N TYR A 317 -17.80 5.26 -17.04
CA TYR A 317 -17.58 4.09 -17.90
C TYR A 317 -17.40 4.46 -19.37
N ARG A 318 -16.59 5.49 -19.65
CA ARG A 318 -16.23 5.95 -21.01
C ARG A 318 -14.80 6.49 -21.05
N PRO A 319 -14.11 6.38 -22.20
CA PRO A 319 -12.84 7.07 -22.37
C PRO A 319 -13.07 8.57 -22.54
N TRP A 320 -12.33 9.37 -21.78
CA TRP A 320 -12.38 10.81 -21.82
C TRP A 320 -11.24 11.38 -22.65
N HIS A 321 -11.54 12.50 -23.31
CA HIS A 321 -10.59 13.31 -24.05
C HIS A 321 -10.16 14.51 -23.20
N LEU A 322 -8.86 14.61 -22.96
CA LEU A 322 -8.23 15.71 -22.27
C LEU A 322 -7.45 16.56 -23.27
N THR A 323 -7.72 17.86 -23.30
CA THR A 323 -7.00 18.81 -24.14
C THR A 323 -5.89 19.46 -23.32
N SER A 324 -4.65 19.37 -23.79
CA SER A 324 -3.49 20.06 -23.20
C SER A 324 -2.88 21.05 -24.20
N ARG A 325 -1.88 21.82 -23.76
CA ARG A 325 -1.13 22.75 -24.62
C ARG A 325 -0.32 22.03 -25.70
N HIS A 326 0.04 20.77 -25.49
CA HIS A 326 0.94 19.99 -26.36
C HIS A 326 0.24 18.85 -27.10
N GLY A 327 -1.08 18.76 -27.00
CA GLY A 327 -1.84 17.72 -27.68
C GLY A 327 -3.00 17.17 -26.87
N GLU A 328 -3.53 16.08 -27.35
CA GLU A 328 -4.70 15.40 -26.79
C GLU A 328 -4.26 14.11 -26.12
N VAL A 329 -4.83 13.81 -24.97
CA VAL A 329 -4.54 12.61 -24.16
C VAL A 329 -5.85 11.95 -23.78
N GLY A 330 -5.94 10.63 -23.93
CA GLY A 330 -7.05 9.83 -23.43
C GLY A 330 -6.98 9.68 -21.91
N ALA A 331 -8.13 9.62 -21.25
CA ALA A 331 -8.17 9.35 -19.81
C ALA A 331 -9.18 8.28 -19.45
N PHE A 332 -8.75 7.38 -18.57
CA PHE A 332 -9.58 6.35 -17.94
C PHE A 332 -9.64 6.63 -16.44
N PHE A 333 -10.83 6.51 -15.85
CA PHE A 333 -11.04 6.78 -14.44
C PHE A 333 -11.43 5.49 -13.70
N ARG A 334 -10.66 5.17 -12.67
CA ARG A 334 -10.80 3.97 -11.84
C ARG A 334 -12.20 3.86 -11.25
N ASP A 335 -12.88 2.72 -11.42
CA ASP A 335 -14.01 2.36 -10.56
C ASP A 335 -13.42 1.90 -9.21
N ARG A 336 -13.47 2.80 -8.21
CA ARG A 336 -12.89 2.57 -6.90
C ARG A 336 -13.51 1.34 -6.23
N HIS A 337 -14.85 1.30 -6.18
CA HIS A 337 -15.55 0.23 -5.50
C HIS A 337 -15.21 -1.15 -6.06
N LEU A 338 -15.24 -1.29 -7.38
CA LEU A 338 -14.93 -2.57 -8.03
C LEU A 338 -13.46 -2.96 -7.85
N SER A 339 -12.56 -1.99 -7.89
CA SER A 339 -11.13 -2.22 -7.69
C SER A 339 -10.82 -2.60 -6.22
N ASP A 340 -11.43 -1.91 -5.25
CA ASP A 340 -11.23 -2.17 -3.82
C ASP A 340 -11.78 -3.54 -3.39
N LEU A 341 -12.84 -4.03 -4.03
CA LEU A 341 -13.31 -5.41 -3.82
C LEU A 341 -12.22 -6.43 -4.13
N VAL A 342 -11.50 -6.24 -5.25
CA VAL A 342 -10.39 -7.10 -5.64
C VAL A 342 -9.19 -6.91 -4.70
N GLY A 343 -8.82 -5.67 -4.39
CA GLY A 343 -7.65 -5.38 -3.56
C GLY A 343 -7.80 -5.85 -2.10
N PHE A 344 -9.00 -5.79 -1.53
CA PHE A 344 -9.19 -5.94 -0.08
C PHE A 344 -10.27 -6.96 0.32
N THR A 345 -11.44 -6.93 -0.32
CA THR A 345 -12.60 -7.68 0.18
C THR A 345 -12.55 -9.17 -0.19
N TYR A 346 -12.24 -9.48 -1.43
CA TYR A 346 -12.31 -10.85 -1.94
C TYR A 346 -11.22 -11.77 -1.39
N SER A 347 -10.17 -11.24 -0.79
CA SER A 347 -9.14 -12.03 -0.11
C SER A 347 -9.70 -12.95 0.99
N GLN A 348 -10.87 -12.59 1.54
CA GLN A 348 -11.55 -13.33 2.62
C GLN A 348 -12.63 -14.29 2.11
N TRP A 349 -12.87 -14.32 0.79
CA TRP A 349 -13.91 -15.12 0.18
C TRP A 349 -13.36 -16.39 -0.46
N ASP A 350 -14.26 -17.36 -0.69
CA ASP A 350 -13.96 -18.45 -1.61
C ASP A 350 -13.71 -17.89 -3.03
N ALA A 351 -12.66 -18.38 -3.69
CA ALA A 351 -12.21 -17.86 -4.98
C ALA A 351 -13.31 -17.89 -6.07
N LYS A 352 -14.12 -18.97 -6.11
CA LYS A 352 -15.21 -19.09 -7.09
C LYS A 352 -16.34 -18.12 -6.78
N ARG A 353 -16.67 -17.96 -5.49
CA ARG A 353 -17.68 -17.02 -5.04
C ARG A 353 -17.25 -15.58 -5.34
N ALA A 354 -16.01 -15.23 -5.07
CA ALA A 354 -15.46 -13.91 -5.36
C ALA A 354 -15.49 -13.59 -6.86
N ALA A 355 -15.05 -14.51 -7.70
CA ALA A 355 -15.11 -14.36 -9.17
C ALA A 355 -16.55 -14.23 -9.69
N ALA A 356 -17.49 -14.97 -9.13
CA ALA A 356 -18.91 -14.88 -9.49
C ALA A 356 -19.54 -13.55 -9.06
N ASP A 357 -19.23 -13.05 -7.88
CA ASP A 357 -19.70 -11.74 -7.41
C ASP A 357 -19.13 -10.62 -8.27
N PHE A 358 -17.82 -10.64 -8.56
CA PHE A 358 -17.20 -9.67 -9.46
C PHE A 358 -17.93 -9.63 -10.82
N TYR A 359 -18.17 -10.79 -11.42
CA TYR A 359 -18.89 -10.90 -12.69
C TYR A 359 -20.34 -10.37 -12.59
N SER A 360 -21.04 -10.66 -11.48
CA SER A 360 -22.38 -10.12 -11.21
C SER A 360 -22.40 -8.60 -11.14
N ARG A 361 -21.36 -7.99 -10.56
CA ARG A 361 -21.23 -6.52 -10.49
C ARG A 361 -20.99 -5.89 -11.85
N LEU A 362 -20.23 -6.54 -12.73
CA LEU A 362 -20.12 -6.10 -14.12
C LEU A 362 -21.49 -6.05 -14.80
N HIS A 363 -22.36 -7.07 -14.57
CA HIS A 363 -23.72 -7.06 -15.08
C HIS A 363 -24.58 -5.92 -14.49
N ALA A 364 -24.46 -5.66 -13.20
CA ALA A 364 -25.15 -4.55 -12.55
C ALA A 364 -24.72 -3.19 -13.14
N ILE A 365 -23.42 -3.01 -13.40
CA ILE A 365 -22.90 -1.82 -14.09
C ILE A 365 -23.48 -1.73 -15.49
N LYS A 366 -23.40 -2.80 -16.29
CA LYS A 366 -23.93 -2.83 -17.65
C LYS A 366 -25.43 -2.49 -17.71
N ALA A 367 -26.22 -3.03 -16.79
CA ALA A 367 -27.66 -2.73 -16.70
C ALA A 367 -27.91 -1.27 -16.39
N ARG A 368 -27.10 -0.65 -15.53
CA ARG A 368 -27.21 0.76 -15.13
C ARG A 368 -26.79 1.71 -16.25
N VAL A 369 -25.68 1.43 -16.94
CA VAL A 369 -25.17 2.32 -18.01
C VAL A 369 -25.92 2.14 -19.33
N GLY A 370 -26.65 1.06 -19.50
CA GLY A 370 -27.40 0.77 -20.75
C GLY A 370 -26.47 0.80 -21.97
N GLY A 371 -26.89 1.47 -23.03
CA GLY A 371 -26.07 1.65 -24.25
C GLY A 371 -25.05 2.78 -24.20
N HIS A 372 -24.93 3.49 -23.07
CA HIS A 372 -24.06 4.67 -22.92
C HIS A 372 -22.67 4.34 -22.38
N GLY A 373 -22.48 3.16 -21.75
CA GLY A 373 -21.16 2.70 -21.32
C GLY A 373 -20.32 2.16 -22.48
N ARG A 374 -19.00 2.39 -22.39
CA ARG A 374 -18.00 1.88 -23.36
C ARG A 374 -17.00 0.98 -22.71
N VAL A 375 -16.51 1.32 -21.51
CA VAL A 375 -15.44 0.62 -20.82
C VAL A 375 -15.64 0.65 -19.30
N ILE A 376 -15.34 -0.44 -18.63
CA ILE A 376 -15.27 -0.53 -17.16
C ILE A 376 -13.79 -0.60 -16.79
N PRO A 377 -13.20 0.47 -16.19
CA PRO A 377 -11.81 0.48 -15.77
C PRO A 377 -11.68 -0.06 -14.34
N VAL A 378 -10.91 -1.13 -14.18
CA VAL A 378 -10.51 -1.71 -12.89
C VAL A 378 -9.01 -1.47 -12.74
N ILE A 379 -8.59 -0.72 -11.75
CA ILE A 379 -7.21 -0.28 -11.60
C ILE A 379 -6.78 -0.44 -10.15
N LEU A 380 -5.70 -1.18 -9.92
CA LEU A 380 -5.15 -1.40 -8.59
C LEU A 380 -3.69 -1.89 -8.65
N ASP A 381 -3.05 -1.95 -7.49
CA ASP A 381 -1.72 -2.51 -7.35
C ASP A 381 -1.69 -3.98 -7.70
N GLY A 382 -0.61 -4.39 -8.34
CA GLY A 382 -0.43 -5.76 -8.83
C GLY A 382 0.33 -6.68 -7.88
N GLU A 383 0.79 -6.20 -6.71
CA GLU A 383 1.54 -6.99 -5.75
C GLU A 383 0.95 -7.04 -4.35
N ASN A 384 0.37 -5.95 -3.85
CA ASN A 384 0.08 -5.79 -2.42
C ASN A 384 -1.04 -6.67 -1.86
N ALA A 385 -1.96 -7.16 -2.69
CA ALA A 385 -3.15 -7.89 -2.22
C ALA A 385 -2.92 -9.40 -2.05
N TRP A 386 -2.03 -10.00 -2.81
CA TRP A 386 -2.05 -11.45 -3.08
C TRP A 386 -1.56 -12.31 -1.93
N GLU A 387 -0.74 -11.79 -1.04
CA GLU A 387 -0.32 -12.50 0.18
C GLU A 387 -1.49 -12.78 1.15
N TYR A 388 -2.61 -12.04 1.01
CA TYR A 388 -3.82 -12.25 1.81
C TYR A 388 -4.78 -13.28 1.21
N TYR A 389 -4.57 -13.66 -0.04
CA TYR A 389 -5.40 -14.63 -0.74
C TYR A 389 -4.86 -16.05 -0.59
N PRO A 390 -5.75 -17.09 -0.61
CA PRO A 390 -5.29 -18.46 -0.81
C PRO A 390 -4.56 -18.62 -2.15
N ASN A 391 -3.48 -19.40 -2.15
CA ASN A 391 -2.69 -19.72 -3.36
C ASN A 391 -2.28 -18.46 -4.15
N ASN A 392 -1.93 -17.38 -3.44
CA ASN A 392 -1.51 -16.13 -4.07
C ASN A 392 -2.53 -15.61 -5.11
N ALA A 393 -3.82 -15.75 -4.81
CA ALA A 393 -4.96 -15.38 -5.65
C ALA A 393 -5.05 -16.11 -7.01
N TYR A 394 -4.24 -17.12 -7.30
CA TYR A 394 -4.22 -17.81 -8.59
C TYR A 394 -5.62 -18.26 -9.04
N ASP A 395 -6.35 -18.96 -8.17
CA ASP A 395 -7.68 -19.50 -8.50
C ASP A 395 -8.73 -18.39 -8.70
N PHE A 396 -8.63 -17.32 -7.90
CA PHE A 396 -9.52 -16.15 -8.02
C PHE A 396 -9.30 -15.41 -9.33
N LEU A 397 -8.06 -15.02 -9.61
CA LEU A 397 -7.70 -14.25 -10.81
C LEU A 397 -8.03 -15.03 -12.09
N GLN A 398 -7.69 -16.32 -12.11
CA GLN A 398 -8.03 -17.17 -13.23
C GLN A 398 -9.55 -17.33 -13.41
N GLY A 399 -10.31 -17.44 -12.31
CA GLY A 399 -11.78 -17.50 -12.32
C GLY A 399 -12.40 -16.19 -12.82
N MET A 400 -11.88 -15.07 -12.38
CA MET A 400 -12.28 -13.73 -12.79
C MET A 400 -12.07 -13.53 -14.31
N TYR A 401 -10.86 -13.75 -14.81
CA TYR A 401 -10.56 -13.64 -16.26
C TYR A 401 -11.42 -14.58 -17.10
N ARG A 402 -11.53 -15.84 -16.70
CA ARG A 402 -12.34 -16.84 -17.44
C ARG A 402 -13.82 -16.47 -17.53
N SER A 403 -14.39 -15.91 -16.47
CA SER A 403 -15.80 -15.54 -16.46
C SER A 403 -16.09 -14.43 -17.46
N ILE A 404 -15.18 -13.45 -17.57
CA ILE A 404 -15.31 -12.36 -18.53
C ILE A 404 -14.99 -12.83 -19.95
N ALA A 405 -13.88 -13.57 -20.16
CA ALA A 405 -13.45 -14.04 -21.47
C ALA A 405 -14.46 -14.97 -22.16
N LYS A 406 -15.26 -15.74 -21.41
CA LYS A 406 -16.33 -16.61 -21.92
C LYS A 406 -17.64 -15.86 -22.17
N SER A 407 -17.75 -14.60 -21.78
CA SER A 407 -18.98 -13.83 -21.90
C SER A 407 -19.18 -13.34 -23.33
N SER A 408 -20.41 -13.35 -23.81
CA SER A 408 -20.80 -12.62 -25.02
C SER A 408 -21.16 -11.15 -24.74
N GLU A 409 -21.20 -10.77 -23.46
CA GLU A 409 -21.67 -9.45 -23.02
C GLU A 409 -20.53 -8.52 -22.62
N PHE A 410 -19.36 -9.07 -22.32
CA PHE A 410 -18.17 -8.35 -21.94
C PHE A 410 -17.00 -8.76 -22.83
N ASN A 411 -16.02 -7.84 -22.94
CA ASN A 411 -14.81 -8.06 -23.71
C ASN A 411 -13.59 -7.58 -22.90
N LEU A 412 -12.71 -8.50 -22.52
CA LEU A 412 -11.41 -8.13 -21.92
C LEU A 412 -10.54 -7.50 -22.99
N THR A 413 -10.01 -6.30 -22.71
CA THR A 413 -9.26 -5.54 -23.69
C THR A 413 -8.25 -4.61 -23.03
N THR A 414 -7.57 -3.79 -23.81
CA THR A 414 -6.56 -2.82 -23.36
C THR A 414 -7.04 -1.38 -23.59
N CYS A 415 -6.38 -0.41 -22.94
CA CYS A 415 -6.69 1.00 -23.10
C CYS A 415 -6.52 1.47 -24.55
N SER A 416 -5.42 1.10 -25.19
CA SER A 416 -5.14 1.45 -26.58
C SER A 416 -6.17 0.87 -27.54
N ASP A 417 -6.63 -0.35 -27.33
CA ASP A 417 -7.66 -0.97 -28.16
C ASP A 417 -9.03 -0.29 -28.00
N VAL A 418 -9.38 0.10 -26.77
CA VAL A 418 -10.61 0.88 -26.54
C VAL A 418 -10.57 2.19 -27.33
N LEU A 419 -9.49 2.95 -27.22
CA LEU A 419 -9.33 4.23 -27.92
C LEU A 419 -9.33 4.06 -29.44
N ALA A 420 -8.68 3.02 -29.96
CA ALA A 420 -8.66 2.71 -31.39
C ALA A 420 -10.03 2.37 -31.94
N ARG A 421 -10.89 1.69 -31.17
CA ARG A 421 -12.22 1.26 -31.60
C ARG A 421 -13.31 2.31 -31.43
N THR A 422 -13.30 2.98 -30.28
CA THR A 422 -14.40 3.89 -29.89
C THR A 422 -14.06 5.36 -30.02
N GLY A 423 -12.78 5.71 -30.14
CA GLY A 423 -12.33 7.08 -29.95
C GLY A 423 -12.65 7.58 -28.54
N PHE A 424 -12.84 8.90 -28.44
CA PHE A 424 -13.23 9.55 -27.20
C PHE A 424 -14.73 9.79 -27.14
N ASP A 425 -15.38 9.49 -26.02
CA ASP A 425 -16.83 9.63 -25.84
C ASP A 425 -17.21 10.80 -24.91
N GLY A 426 -16.23 11.46 -24.30
CA GLY A 426 -16.39 12.65 -23.48
C GLY A 426 -15.19 13.59 -23.60
N ARG A 427 -15.40 14.88 -23.35
CA ARG A 427 -14.33 15.89 -23.34
C ARG A 427 -14.30 16.58 -21.99
N LEU A 428 -13.10 16.70 -21.41
CA LEU A 428 -12.83 17.49 -20.23
C LEU A 428 -11.89 18.64 -20.59
N HIS A 429 -12.23 19.84 -20.15
CA HIS A 429 -11.44 21.05 -20.41
C HIS A 429 -10.35 21.30 -19.38
N GLY A 430 -10.30 20.50 -18.32
CA GLY A 430 -9.28 20.53 -17.28
C GLY A 430 -9.49 19.39 -16.29
N LEU A 431 -8.43 19.06 -15.56
CA LEU A 431 -8.46 18.08 -14.46
C LEU A 431 -8.38 18.79 -13.11
N HIS A 432 -9.21 18.37 -12.18
CA HIS A 432 -9.01 18.72 -10.79
C HIS A 432 -7.67 18.12 -10.31
N PRO A 433 -6.79 18.92 -9.68
CA PRO A 433 -5.52 18.39 -9.18
C PRO A 433 -5.74 17.48 -7.98
N GLY A 434 -5.07 16.34 -7.94
CA GLY A 434 -5.18 15.37 -6.85
C GLY A 434 -4.61 14.02 -7.27
N SER A 435 -4.69 13.05 -6.35
CA SER A 435 -4.28 11.65 -6.52
C SER A 435 -5.49 10.71 -6.45
N TRP A 436 -5.26 9.41 -6.56
CA TRP A 436 -6.29 8.39 -6.35
C TRP A 436 -6.77 8.28 -4.90
N ILE A 437 -6.05 8.93 -3.96
CA ILE A 437 -6.48 9.00 -2.55
C ILE A 437 -7.31 10.27 -2.35
N ASN A 438 -8.64 10.13 -2.37
CA ASN A 438 -9.63 11.19 -2.09
C ASN A 438 -9.49 12.46 -2.96
N ALA A 439 -8.87 12.35 -4.14
CA ALA A 439 -8.47 13.47 -4.99
C ALA A 439 -7.73 14.57 -4.20
N SER A 440 -6.74 14.15 -3.41
CA SER A 440 -5.96 14.94 -2.47
C SER A 440 -4.46 14.61 -2.60
N TYR A 441 -3.58 15.38 -1.95
CA TYR A 441 -2.14 15.11 -1.82
C TYR A 441 -1.72 14.91 -0.36
N GLY A 442 -2.67 14.80 0.58
CA GLY A 442 -2.44 14.84 2.02
C GLY A 442 -1.58 13.70 2.58
N ILE A 443 -1.30 12.66 1.76
CA ILE A 443 -0.37 11.57 2.11
C ILE A 443 1.09 11.94 1.83
N TRP A 444 1.35 12.99 1.03
CA TRP A 444 2.69 13.34 0.55
C TRP A 444 3.12 14.74 0.91
N ILE A 445 2.20 15.58 1.41
CA ILE A 445 2.48 16.97 1.79
C ILE A 445 1.45 17.48 2.79
N GLY A 446 1.91 18.18 3.84
CA GLY A 446 1.05 18.81 4.83
C GLY A 446 1.46 18.48 6.26
N HIS A 447 1.80 17.23 6.55
CA HIS A 447 2.32 16.85 7.85
C HIS A 447 3.73 17.43 8.09
N PRO A 448 4.09 17.81 9.33
CA PRO A 448 5.42 18.39 9.63
C PRO A 448 6.61 17.52 9.18
N GLU A 449 6.49 16.18 9.21
CA GLU A 449 7.55 15.28 8.76
C GLU A 449 7.68 15.29 7.23
N GLU A 450 6.58 15.27 6.49
CA GLU A 450 6.55 15.40 5.03
C GLU A 450 7.11 16.75 4.59
N ASN A 451 6.65 17.85 5.22
CA ASN A 451 7.11 19.18 4.90
C ASN A 451 8.62 19.33 5.19
N ARG A 452 9.13 18.75 6.28
CA ARG A 452 10.57 18.70 6.55
C ARG A 452 11.35 17.95 5.47
N ALA A 453 10.80 16.84 4.96
CA ALA A 453 11.40 16.09 3.87
C ALA A 453 11.44 16.92 2.57
N TRP A 454 10.37 17.65 2.23
CA TRP A 454 10.36 18.59 1.11
C TRP A 454 11.38 19.72 1.27
N ASP A 455 11.50 20.31 2.46
CA ASP A 455 12.49 21.37 2.75
C ASP A 455 13.92 20.86 2.53
N LEU A 456 14.22 19.63 2.99
CA LEU A 456 15.55 19.03 2.82
C LEU A 456 15.82 18.70 1.34
N LEU A 457 14.83 18.19 0.61
CA LEU A 457 14.93 17.91 -0.81
C LEU A 457 15.19 19.21 -1.62
N ALA A 458 14.43 20.27 -1.35
CA ALA A 458 14.57 21.56 -2.03
C ALA A 458 15.97 22.14 -1.83
N ARG A 459 16.45 22.20 -0.58
CA ARG A 459 17.80 22.69 -0.24
C ARG A 459 18.90 21.84 -0.86
N THR A 460 18.74 20.52 -0.87
CA THR A 460 19.73 19.62 -1.49
C THR A 460 19.80 19.82 -3.00
N ARG A 461 18.65 20.00 -3.66
CA ARG A 461 18.60 20.32 -5.09
C ARG A 461 19.28 21.65 -5.42
N GLU A 462 19.04 22.68 -4.63
CA GLU A 462 19.70 24.00 -4.80
C GLU A 462 21.22 23.88 -4.64
N ALA A 463 21.68 23.13 -3.62
CA ALA A 463 23.10 22.85 -3.41
C ALA A 463 23.73 22.13 -4.64
N ALA A 464 23.00 21.15 -5.21
CA ALA A 464 23.47 20.41 -6.39
C ALA A 464 23.60 21.31 -7.63
N VAL A 465 22.57 22.14 -7.90
CA VAL A 465 22.58 23.09 -9.02
C VAL A 465 23.69 24.14 -8.87
N SER A 466 23.89 24.66 -7.67
CA SER A 466 24.90 25.68 -7.39
C SER A 466 26.32 25.10 -7.34
N GLY A 467 26.46 23.83 -6.93
CA GLY A 467 27.73 23.17 -6.70
C GLY A 467 28.35 22.50 -7.91
N ASN A 468 27.54 22.17 -8.95
CA ASN A 468 28.03 21.48 -10.15
C ASN A 468 27.32 21.97 -11.42
N PRO A 469 28.04 22.64 -12.37
CA PRO A 469 27.47 23.15 -13.62
C PRO A 469 26.86 22.08 -14.53
N ASP A 470 27.43 20.85 -14.55
CA ASP A 470 26.91 19.76 -15.37
C ASP A 470 25.59 19.23 -14.79
N VAL A 471 25.46 19.15 -13.46
CA VAL A 471 24.19 18.87 -12.78
C VAL A 471 23.13 19.92 -13.15
N ALA A 472 23.50 21.20 -13.08
CA ALA A 472 22.59 22.29 -13.48
C ALA A 472 22.13 22.16 -14.93
N ALA A 473 23.04 21.80 -15.84
CA ALA A 473 22.73 21.59 -17.27
C ALA A 473 21.81 20.37 -17.50
N ILE A 474 22.05 19.26 -16.79
CA ILE A 474 21.20 18.05 -16.84
C ILE A 474 19.79 18.36 -16.33
N LEU A 475 19.68 18.97 -15.15
CA LEU A 475 18.38 19.30 -14.53
C LEU A 475 17.60 20.34 -15.36
N ALA A 476 18.28 21.27 -16.02
CA ALA A 476 17.64 22.21 -16.95
C ALA A 476 17.18 21.56 -18.29
N GLY A 477 17.47 20.26 -18.51
CA GLY A 477 17.13 19.54 -19.72
C GLY A 477 18.03 19.86 -20.93
N GLY A 478 19.18 20.51 -20.71
CA GLY A 478 20.11 20.93 -21.76
C GLY A 478 21.16 19.88 -22.16
N GLN A 479 21.35 18.84 -21.38
CA GLN A 479 22.32 17.78 -21.64
C GLN A 479 21.65 16.41 -21.55
N GLN A 480 21.94 15.53 -22.50
CA GLN A 480 21.45 14.15 -22.46
C GLN A 480 22.17 13.34 -21.37
N TYR A 481 21.41 12.54 -20.67
CA TYR A 481 21.91 11.54 -19.74
C TYR A 481 22.73 10.50 -20.51
N GLY A 482 23.91 10.14 -20.00
CA GLY A 482 24.83 9.21 -20.68
C GLY A 482 25.94 9.89 -21.51
N GLY A 483 26.04 11.22 -21.48
CA GLY A 483 27.11 12.01 -22.08
C GLY A 483 27.75 13.03 -21.15
N ALA A 484 27.26 13.07 -19.89
CA ALA A 484 27.78 13.94 -18.83
C ALA A 484 28.87 13.24 -17.99
N ASP A 485 29.51 14.00 -17.12
CA ASP A 485 30.38 13.44 -16.08
C ASP A 485 29.62 12.43 -15.19
N GLU A 486 30.21 11.27 -14.94
CA GLU A 486 29.60 10.19 -14.13
C GLU A 486 29.16 10.68 -12.75
N THR A 487 29.92 11.60 -12.15
CA THR A 487 29.59 12.23 -10.86
C THR A 487 28.30 13.05 -10.95
N ALA A 488 28.15 13.85 -12.01
CA ALA A 488 26.94 14.64 -12.23
C ALA A 488 25.71 13.74 -12.45
N GLU A 489 25.88 12.64 -13.18
CA GLU A 489 24.81 11.65 -13.37
C GLU A 489 24.38 10.98 -12.06
N LEU A 490 25.33 10.59 -11.20
CA LEU A 490 25.04 10.00 -9.88
C LEU A 490 24.35 11.00 -8.93
N ILE A 491 24.72 12.29 -8.99
CA ILE A 491 24.03 13.35 -8.23
C ILE A 491 22.58 13.47 -8.70
N CYS A 492 22.33 13.61 -9.99
CA CYS A 492 20.97 13.68 -10.54
C CYS A 492 20.15 12.44 -10.22
N ARG A 493 20.77 11.24 -10.30
CA ARG A 493 20.14 9.98 -9.95
C ARG A 493 19.71 9.94 -8.49
N SER A 494 20.55 10.41 -7.58
CA SER A 494 20.25 10.48 -6.15
C SER A 494 19.12 11.49 -5.85
N LEU A 495 19.11 12.65 -6.51
CA LEU A 495 18.03 13.62 -6.40
C LEU A 495 16.70 13.05 -6.89
N TYR A 496 16.67 12.51 -8.12
CA TYR A 496 15.45 11.94 -8.70
C TYR A 496 14.92 10.76 -7.89
N ALA A 497 15.79 9.94 -7.29
CA ALA A 497 15.36 8.87 -6.39
C ALA A 497 14.72 9.42 -5.11
N ALA A 498 15.24 10.53 -4.56
CA ALA A 498 14.66 11.19 -3.39
C ALA A 498 13.32 11.90 -3.68
N GLU A 499 13.00 12.20 -4.93
CA GLU A 499 11.70 12.76 -5.36
C GLU A 499 10.57 11.74 -5.36
N GLY A 500 10.88 10.43 -5.25
CA GLY A 500 9.90 9.35 -5.24
C GLY A 500 8.80 9.54 -4.19
N SER A 501 7.57 9.17 -4.52
CA SER A 501 6.41 9.27 -3.63
C SER A 501 6.54 8.39 -2.38
N ASP A 502 7.28 7.30 -2.49
CA ASP A 502 7.40 6.26 -1.47
C ASP A 502 7.89 6.78 -0.12
N TRP A 503 8.83 7.71 -0.12
CA TRP A 503 9.40 8.25 1.10
C TRP A 503 8.36 9.01 1.90
N PHE A 504 7.60 9.87 1.24
CA PHE A 504 6.55 10.71 1.84
C PHE A 504 5.39 9.86 2.35
N TRP A 505 5.08 8.73 1.71
CA TRP A 505 4.08 7.77 2.15
C TRP A 505 4.31 7.25 3.58
N TRP A 506 5.57 7.13 4.00
CA TRP A 506 5.93 6.62 5.31
C TRP A 506 6.15 7.72 6.37
N TYR A 507 6.12 8.99 5.97
CA TYR A 507 6.10 10.11 6.90
C TYR A 507 4.67 10.39 7.38
N GLY A 508 4.53 11.21 8.44
CA GLY A 508 3.23 11.45 9.05
C GLY A 508 2.71 10.27 9.85
N ASP A 509 1.44 10.32 10.19
CA ASP A 509 0.78 9.34 11.05
C ASP A 509 -0.20 8.42 10.30
N ASP A 510 -0.33 8.60 8.96
CA ASP A 510 -1.29 7.87 8.14
C ASP A 510 -0.89 6.40 7.93
N HIS A 511 0.41 6.12 7.83
CA HIS A 511 0.93 4.79 7.53
C HIS A 511 2.03 4.38 8.52
N PHE A 512 1.99 3.11 8.91
CA PHE A 512 2.98 2.50 9.77
C PHE A 512 3.63 1.30 9.09
N SER A 513 4.96 1.22 9.19
CA SER A 513 5.73 0.03 8.84
C SER A 513 6.75 -0.26 9.95
N PRO A 514 7.01 -1.55 10.29
CA PRO A 514 8.16 -1.92 11.13
C PRO A 514 9.50 -1.44 10.58
N HIS A 515 9.54 -1.08 9.29
CA HIS A 515 10.72 -0.63 8.57
C HIS A 515 10.72 0.88 8.26
N SER A 516 9.84 1.67 8.89
CA SER A 516 9.74 3.13 8.63
C SER A 516 11.08 3.86 8.85
N ASP A 517 11.88 3.41 9.83
CA ASP A 517 13.24 3.91 10.07
C ASP A 517 14.20 3.64 8.90
N ARG A 518 14.05 2.53 8.19
CA ARG A 518 14.85 2.18 7.01
C ARG A 518 14.48 3.03 5.80
N PHE A 519 13.17 3.31 5.62
CA PHE A 519 12.70 4.22 4.58
C PHE A 519 13.22 5.65 4.82
N ASP A 520 13.09 6.18 6.05
CA ASP A 520 13.63 7.48 6.43
C ASP A 520 15.15 7.55 6.19
N ARG A 521 15.86 6.52 6.62
CA ARG A 521 17.32 6.45 6.41
C ARG A 521 17.68 6.44 4.94
N LEU A 522 16.95 5.71 4.09
CA LEU A 522 17.25 5.60 2.67
C LEU A 522 16.97 6.92 1.94
N PHE A 523 15.86 7.59 2.24
CA PHE A 523 15.57 8.93 1.74
C PHE A 523 16.72 9.91 2.08
N ARG A 524 17.09 10.00 3.36
CA ARG A 524 18.21 10.86 3.79
C ARG A 524 19.54 10.44 3.16
N GLN A 525 19.75 9.14 2.93
CA GLN A 525 20.95 8.62 2.27
C GLN A 525 21.06 9.14 0.83
N HIS A 526 19.95 9.17 0.07
CA HIS A 526 19.94 9.75 -1.27
C HIS A 526 20.36 11.23 -1.24
N LEU A 527 19.83 12.03 -0.29
CA LEU A 527 20.22 13.43 -0.14
C LEU A 527 21.69 13.58 0.32
N MET A 528 22.13 12.75 1.27
CA MET A 528 23.52 12.75 1.74
C MET A 528 24.52 12.39 0.64
N ASN A 529 24.14 11.51 -0.30
CA ASN A 529 24.99 11.16 -1.45
C ASN A 529 25.28 12.36 -2.32
N VAL A 530 24.32 13.26 -2.50
CA VAL A 530 24.52 14.51 -3.25
C VAL A 530 25.64 15.34 -2.65
N TYR A 531 25.61 15.63 -1.34
CA TYR A 531 26.65 16.41 -0.65
C TYR A 531 27.99 15.70 -0.70
N ARG A 532 28.06 14.38 -0.56
CA ARG A 532 29.31 13.60 -0.68
C ARG A 532 29.92 13.74 -2.05
N LEU A 533 29.12 13.61 -3.11
CA LEU A 533 29.59 13.71 -4.50
C LEU A 533 30.00 15.14 -4.87
N LEU A 534 29.37 16.15 -4.29
CA LEU A 534 29.77 17.54 -4.43
C LEU A 534 31.04 17.89 -3.63
N GLY A 535 31.49 17.05 -2.70
CA GLY A 535 32.57 17.35 -1.78
C GLY A 535 32.25 18.52 -0.81
N GLN A 536 30.96 18.72 -0.50
CA GLN A 536 30.47 19.77 0.38
C GLN A 536 30.16 19.23 1.78
N ASP A 537 30.21 20.13 2.77
CA ASP A 537 29.79 19.81 4.13
C ASP A 537 28.28 19.45 4.16
N MET A 538 27.99 18.36 4.82
CA MET A 538 26.63 17.84 4.94
C MET A 538 25.86 18.64 6.00
N PRO A 539 24.63 19.11 5.70
CA PRO A 539 23.77 19.73 6.72
C PRO A 539 23.50 18.76 7.88
N ALA A 540 23.61 19.25 9.11
CA ALA A 540 23.41 18.45 10.32
C ALA A 540 21.99 17.85 10.38
N GLU A 541 20.99 18.51 9.81
CA GLU A 541 19.59 18.08 9.76
C GLU A 541 19.41 16.76 8.99
N LEU A 542 20.30 16.42 8.04
CA LEU A 542 20.27 15.13 7.33
C LEU A 542 20.75 13.96 8.21
N LEU A 543 21.44 14.24 9.30
CA LEU A 543 21.85 13.22 10.28
C LEU A 543 20.74 12.87 11.28
N GLU A 544 19.75 13.74 11.41
CA GLU A 544 18.61 13.55 12.31
C GLU A 544 17.48 12.79 11.59
N GLU A 545 16.85 11.86 12.32
CA GLU A 545 15.65 11.16 11.83
C GLU A 545 14.51 12.16 11.59
N ILE A 546 13.88 12.08 10.42
CA ILE A 546 12.67 12.86 10.09
C ILE A 546 11.47 12.19 10.75
N LYS A 547 11.35 10.85 10.58
CA LYS A 547 10.28 10.05 11.18
C LYS A 547 10.46 10.06 12.70
N LYS A 548 9.51 10.66 13.40
CA LYS A 548 9.48 10.64 14.86
C LYS A 548 8.85 9.33 15.34
N LYS A 549 9.39 8.79 16.44
CA LYS A 549 8.74 7.67 17.11
C LYS A 549 7.42 8.17 17.70
N SER A 550 6.30 7.64 17.25
CA SER A 550 5.00 7.92 17.85
C SER A 550 5.01 7.55 19.35
N PRO A 551 4.23 8.24 20.20
CA PRO A 551 4.03 7.82 21.59
C PRO A 551 3.64 6.34 21.64
N ALA A 552 4.13 5.62 22.65
CA ALA A 552 3.89 4.18 22.75
C ALA A 552 2.39 3.87 22.67
N GLY A 553 1.99 3.10 21.66
CA GLY A 553 0.63 2.63 21.44
C GLY A 553 -0.25 3.49 20.52
N LEU A 554 -0.09 4.82 20.48
CA LEU A 554 -0.82 5.68 19.52
C LEU A 554 -0.12 5.64 18.17
N ILE A 555 -0.88 5.32 17.11
CA ILE A 555 -0.42 5.30 15.73
C ILE A 555 -0.91 6.57 15.01
N ARG A 556 -2.19 6.94 15.20
CA ARG A 556 -2.76 8.16 14.60
C ARG A 556 -3.97 8.66 15.35
N GLU A 557 -4.28 9.95 15.21
CA GLU A 557 -5.54 10.57 15.63
C GLU A 557 -6.58 10.55 14.50
N PRO A 558 -7.89 10.72 14.80
CA PRO A 558 -8.91 10.83 13.77
C PRO A 558 -8.67 12.04 12.86
N ALA A 559 -8.66 11.82 11.53
CA ALA A 559 -8.39 12.85 10.54
C ALA A 559 -9.66 13.51 9.96
N ALA A 560 -10.80 12.80 9.96
CA ALA A 560 -12.09 13.29 9.45
C ALA A 560 -13.24 12.56 10.13
N PHE A 561 -14.47 12.96 9.80
CA PHE A 561 -15.66 12.19 10.19
C PHE A 561 -15.63 10.80 9.56
N ILE A 562 -16.10 9.81 10.33
CA ILE A 562 -16.35 8.46 9.85
C ILE A 562 -17.83 8.10 10.06
N ASP A 563 -18.35 7.23 9.20
CA ASP A 563 -19.71 6.69 9.33
C ASP A 563 -19.73 5.20 8.92
N PRO A 564 -19.05 4.33 9.70
CA PRO A 564 -18.91 2.92 9.37
C PRO A 564 -20.24 2.17 9.53
N GLU A 565 -20.42 1.14 8.70
CA GLU A 565 -21.51 0.19 8.83
C GLU A 565 -21.21 -0.82 9.95
N ILE A 566 -22.03 -0.85 10.99
CA ILE A 566 -21.85 -1.73 12.15
C ILE A 566 -22.27 -3.16 11.80
N ASN A 567 -21.34 -3.94 11.23
CA ASN A 567 -21.62 -5.30 10.74
C ASN A 567 -20.61 -6.37 11.23
N GLY A 568 -19.59 -5.97 11.99
CA GLY A 568 -18.54 -6.84 12.55
C GLY A 568 -17.51 -7.30 11.54
N ARG A 569 -17.40 -6.61 10.41
CA ARG A 569 -16.47 -6.90 9.31
C ARG A 569 -15.92 -5.60 8.73
N ILE A 570 -14.77 -5.67 8.10
CA ILE A 570 -14.28 -4.57 7.28
C ILE A 570 -15.01 -4.67 5.94
N SER A 571 -16.05 -3.84 5.75
CA SER A 571 -16.87 -3.85 4.54
C SER A 571 -16.24 -3.07 3.40
N ASP A 572 -15.49 -2.01 3.75
CA ASP A 572 -14.78 -1.12 2.84
C ASP A 572 -13.44 -0.74 3.48
N TYR A 573 -12.37 -0.69 2.69
CA TYR A 573 -11.04 -0.29 3.16
C TYR A 573 -11.04 1.12 3.76
N PHE A 574 -11.81 2.03 3.18
CA PHE A 574 -11.87 3.44 3.59
C PHE A 574 -12.78 3.69 4.79
N GLU A 575 -13.58 2.72 5.19
CA GLU A 575 -14.57 2.84 6.26
C GLU A 575 -13.97 3.34 7.59
N TRP A 576 -12.75 2.89 7.91
CA TRP A 576 -12.01 3.27 9.10
C TRP A 576 -10.70 4.03 8.80
N LEU A 577 -10.49 4.46 7.56
CA LEU A 577 -9.23 5.09 7.16
C LEU A 577 -8.98 6.41 7.90
N ALA A 578 -10.00 7.21 8.12
CA ALA A 578 -9.91 8.48 8.83
C ALA A 578 -10.02 8.33 10.36
N ALA A 579 -10.17 7.12 10.90
CA ALA A 579 -10.26 6.85 12.33
C ALA A 579 -8.90 6.99 13.02
N GLY A 580 -8.91 7.34 14.30
CA GLY A 580 -7.76 7.20 15.19
C GLY A 580 -7.44 5.73 15.44
N LEU A 581 -6.19 5.39 15.64
CA LEU A 581 -5.72 4.02 15.84
C LEU A 581 -4.70 3.92 16.97
N TYR A 582 -4.93 2.98 17.87
CA TYR A 582 -3.98 2.52 18.88
C TYR A 582 -3.56 1.08 18.61
N ASP A 583 -2.24 0.81 18.69
CA ASP A 583 -1.67 -0.54 18.66
C ASP A 583 -1.61 -1.10 20.09
N LEU A 584 -2.51 -2.02 20.39
CA LEU A 584 -2.59 -2.66 21.70
C LEU A 584 -1.48 -3.71 21.93
N THR A 585 -0.74 -4.09 20.91
CA THR A 585 0.36 -5.08 21.01
C THR A 585 1.64 -4.46 21.57
N ARG A 586 1.80 -3.15 21.48
CA ARG A 586 2.99 -2.41 21.94
C ARG A 586 3.00 -2.12 23.43
N GLN A 587 1.89 -2.36 24.12
CA GLN A 587 1.77 -2.15 25.56
C GLN A 587 1.97 -3.50 26.27
N GLY A 588 3.15 -3.73 26.83
CA GLY A 588 3.45 -4.89 27.61
C GLY A 588 4.40 -4.57 28.74
N SER A 589 3.90 -4.55 29.99
CA SER A 589 4.75 -4.77 31.13
C SER A 589 5.15 -6.24 31.19
N ALA A 590 6.37 -6.52 31.62
CA ALA A 590 6.98 -7.86 31.62
C ALA A 590 6.29 -8.90 32.54
N MET A 591 5.13 -8.60 33.15
CA MET A 591 4.51 -9.42 34.19
C MET A 591 3.19 -10.11 33.80
N HIS A 592 2.51 -9.76 32.71
CA HIS A 592 1.30 -10.45 32.28
C HIS A 592 1.35 -10.83 30.80
N SER A 593 1.95 -11.98 30.54
CA SER A 593 2.19 -12.51 29.19
C SER A 593 1.10 -13.45 28.67
N SER A 594 -0.06 -13.55 29.33
CA SER A 594 -0.98 -14.63 29.01
C SER A 594 -1.96 -14.35 27.90
N ASP A 595 -2.30 -13.08 27.54
CA ASP A 595 -3.39 -12.92 26.58
C ASP A 595 -3.27 -11.67 25.70
N ARG A 596 -2.46 -11.76 24.66
CA ARG A 596 -2.55 -10.84 23.51
C ARG A 596 -3.75 -11.21 22.64
N MET A 597 -4.97 -11.08 23.16
CA MET A 597 -6.18 -11.35 22.38
C MET A 597 -6.53 -10.22 21.45
N LEU A 598 -6.25 -8.98 21.84
CA LEU A 598 -6.57 -7.77 21.07
C LEU A 598 -5.29 -7.14 20.51
N GLN A 599 -5.37 -6.63 19.28
CA GLN A 599 -4.22 -6.01 18.61
C GLN A 599 -4.43 -4.55 18.22
N GLY A 600 -5.66 -4.14 17.89
CA GLY A 600 -5.96 -2.78 17.44
C GLY A 600 -7.20 -2.21 18.10
N PHE A 601 -7.15 -0.92 18.41
CA PHE A 601 -8.30 -0.15 18.90
C PHE A 601 -8.42 1.11 18.06
N TYR A 602 -9.50 1.17 17.28
CA TYR A 602 -9.81 2.31 16.44
C TYR A 602 -10.91 3.14 17.08
N TYR A 603 -10.87 4.46 16.88
CA TYR A 603 -11.93 5.35 17.28
C TYR A 603 -12.14 6.47 16.27
N GLY A 604 -13.34 6.94 16.19
CA GLY A 604 -13.69 8.09 15.38
C GLY A 604 -15.10 8.53 15.70
N TYR A 605 -15.58 9.53 15.00
CA TYR A 605 -16.89 10.09 15.27
C TYR A 605 -17.45 10.82 14.03
N ASN A 606 -18.76 11.05 14.07
CA ASN A 606 -19.45 12.01 13.21
C ASN A 606 -20.25 13.00 14.06
N LYS A 607 -21.18 13.73 13.46
CA LYS A 607 -22.01 14.73 14.17
C LYS A 607 -22.97 14.12 15.20
N ASP A 608 -23.26 12.82 15.10
CA ASP A 608 -24.33 12.14 15.85
C ASP A 608 -23.79 11.05 16.79
N ALA A 609 -22.61 10.48 16.53
CA ALA A 609 -22.12 9.31 17.27
C ALA A 609 -20.59 9.24 17.36
N LEU A 610 -20.12 8.56 18.42
CA LEU A 610 -18.78 7.99 18.51
C LEU A 610 -18.81 6.55 17.96
N PHE A 611 -17.74 6.18 17.26
CA PHE A 611 -17.52 4.85 16.70
C PHE A 611 -16.24 4.25 17.25
N PHE A 612 -16.29 2.95 17.55
CA PHE A 612 -15.13 2.19 18.01
C PHE A 612 -15.05 0.90 17.22
N ARG A 613 -13.81 0.50 16.91
CA ARG A 613 -13.52 -0.81 16.35
C ARG A 613 -12.40 -1.45 17.16
N ILE A 614 -12.58 -2.72 17.47
CA ILE A 614 -11.62 -3.53 18.23
C ILE A 614 -11.24 -4.72 17.37
N ASP A 615 -9.95 -4.85 17.08
CA ASP A 615 -9.41 -5.95 16.31
C ASP A 615 -8.72 -6.95 17.25
N GLY A 616 -8.96 -8.22 17.00
CA GLY A 616 -8.25 -9.32 17.66
C GLY A 616 -7.08 -9.82 16.83
N ILE A 617 -6.18 -10.56 17.46
CA ILE A 617 -5.13 -11.32 16.74
C ILE A 617 -5.71 -12.40 15.82
N GLN A 618 -6.96 -12.77 16.04
CA GLN A 618 -7.79 -13.67 15.24
C GLN A 618 -9.21 -13.10 15.19
N ASP A 619 -10.09 -13.73 14.41
CA ASP A 619 -11.52 -13.38 14.41
C ASP A 619 -12.07 -13.41 15.84
N LEU A 620 -12.65 -12.29 16.31
CA LEU A 620 -13.15 -12.18 17.68
C LEU A 620 -14.23 -13.21 17.99
N SER A 621 -15.05 -13.60 17.00
CA SER A 621 -16.03 -14.67 17.13
C SER A 621 -15.43 -16.06 17.44
N ARG A 622 -14.12 -16.24 17.23
CA ARG A 622 -13.39 -17.45 17.58
C ARG A 622 -12.65 -17.33 18.93
N LEU A 623 -12.26 -16.11 19.28
CA LEU A 623 -11.54 -15.81 20.52
C LEU A 623 -12.47 -15.79 21.75
N PHE A 624 -13.71 -15.28 21.56
CA PHE A 624 -14.66 -15.11 22.64
C PHE A 624 -15.62 -16.30 22.72
N ARG A 625 -15.94 -16.68 23.96
CA ARG A 625 -17.04 -17.63 24.23
C ARG A 625 -18.37 -16.89 24.18
N GLU A 626 -19.44 -17.61 23.91
CA GLU A 626 -20.78 -17.03 23.75
C GLU A 626 -21.27 -16.24 24.98
N MET A 627 -20.78 -16.60 26.17
CA MET A 627 -21.12 -15.96 27.46
C MET A 627 -20.13 -14.89 27.90
N ASP A 628 -19.02 -14.70 27.15
CA ASP A 628 -18.06 -13.65 27.45
C ASP A 628 -18.70 -12.26 27.22
N VAL A 629 -18.32 -11.30 28.06
CA VAL A 629 -18.74 -9.90 27.96
C VAL A 629 -17.51 -9.03 27.76
N LEU A 630 -17.41 -8.38 26.59
CA LEU A 630 -16.42 -7.35 26.36
C LEU A 630 -16.99 -6.00 26.80
N ASN A 631 -16.43 -5.41 27.85
CA ASN A 631 -16.85 -4.09 28.30
C ASN A 631 -16.01 -3.01 27.62
N LEU A 632 -16.65 -2.09 26.92
CA LEU A 632 -16.02 -0.84 26.50
C LEU A 632 -16.25 0.20 27.58
N HIS A 633 -15.18 0.70 28.17
CA HIS A 633 -15.19 1.75 29.18
C HIS A 633 -14.79 3.08 28.57
N LEU A 634 -15.53 4.14 28.92
CA LEU A 634 -15.22 5.51 28.53
C LEU A 634 -15.21 6.38 29.79
N ILE A 635 -14.21 7.25 29.90
CA ILE A 635 -14.07 8.19 31.02
C ILE A 635 -14.03 9.60 30.41
N TYR A 636 -14.95 10.45 30.82
CA TYR A 636 -15.02 11.86 30.44
C TYR A 636 -15.36 12.71 31.66
N ASP A 637 -16.59 13.20 31.79
CA ASP A 637 -17.13 13.84 32.98
C ASP A 637 -17.46 12.82 34.07
N ARG A 638 -17.74 11.59 33.66
CA ARG A 638 -18.04 10.40 34.47
C ARG A 638 -17.39 9.19 33.86
N GLU A 639 -17.54 8.04 34.56
CA GLU A 639 -17.15 6.74 34.03
C GLU A 639 -18.39 6.07 33.40
N TYR A 640 -18.28 5.71 32.12
CA TYR A 640 -19.31 5.01 31.36
C TYR A 640 -18.83 3.62 30.99
N ARG A 641 -19.79 2.69 30.84
CA ARG A 641 -19.52 1.31 30.41
C ARG A 641 -20.59 0.85 29.42
N LEU A 642 -20.16 0.17 28.35
CA LEU A 642 -21.05 -0.53 27.43
C LEU A 642 -20.67 -2.03 27.43
N PRO A 643 -21.51 -2.91 28.01
CA PRO A 643 -21.31 -4.36 27.95
C PRO A 643 -21.69 -4.88 26.56
N LEU A 644 -20.73 -5.40 25.83
CA LEU A 644 -20.88 -5.95 24.48
C LEU A 644 -20.96 -7.49 24.59
N GLN A 645 -22.02 -8.07 24.06
CA GLN A 645 -22.25 -9.52 24.07
C GLN A 645 -22.43 -10.03 22.65
N MET A 646 -21.94 -11.22 22.35
CA MET A 646 -22.06 -11.84 21.03
C MET A 646 -23.52 -12.14 20.61
N ARG A 647 -24.40 -12.34 21.59
CA ARG A 647 -25.81 -12.67 21.35
C ARG A 647 -26.73 -11.45 21.15
N SER A 648 -26.19 -10.24 21.33
CA SER A 648 -26.95 -9.00 21.20
C SER A 648 -26.18 -8.04 20.31
N ASP A 649 -26.88 -7.27 19.53
CA ASP A 649 -26.34 -6.25 18.63
C ASP A 649 -26.68 -4.82 19.11
N GLU A 650 -27.38 -4.69 20.27
CA GLU A 650 -27.79 -3.41 20.83
C GLU A 650 -27.91 -3.44 22.36
N GLY A 651 -27.82 -2.29 23.00
CA GLY A 651 -28.00 -2.14 24.44
C GLY A 651 -27.86 -0.71 24.92
N LEU A 652 -27.95 -0.52 26.24
CA LEU A 652 -27.86 0.80 26.86
C LEU A 652 -26.47 1.08 27.41
N LEU A 653 -25.93 2.25 27.10
CA LEU A 653 -24.79 2.79 27.80
C LEU A 653 -25.10 2.92 29.29
N GLN A 654 -24.16 2.50 30.14
CA GLN A 654 -24.30 2.59 31.60
C GLN A 654 -23.35 3.68 32.13
N VAL A 655 -23.77 4.38 33.16
CA VAL A 655 -22.96 5.36 33.88
C VAL A 655 -22.74 4.90 35.33
N LYS A 656 -21.60 5.15 35.90
CA LYS A 656 -21.27 4.78 37.27
C LYS A 656 -21.75 5.83 38.24
N GLU A 657 -22.73 5.49 39.07
CA GLU A 657 -23.27 6.34 40.14
C GLU A 657 -23.12 5.61 41.48
N ASN A 658 -22.47 6.21 42.45
CA ASN A 658 -22.25 5.63 43.78
C ASN A 658 -21.68 4.17 43.74
N ASN A 659 -20.73 3.92 42.83
CA ASN A 659 -20.16 2.60 42.56
C ASN A 659 -21.12 1.56 41.98
N VAL A 660 -22.29 1.95 41.48
CA VAL A 660 -23.25 1.08 40.79
C VAL A 660 -23.41 1.53 39.35
N TRP A 661 -23.49 0.58 38.42
CA TRP A 661 -23.75 0.85 37.02
C TRP A 661 -25.22 1.03 36.74
N VAL A 662 -25.62 2.22 36.28
CA VAL A 662 -27.00 2.61 36.00
C VAL A 662 -27.17 2.85 34.51
N PRO A 663 -28.19 2.26 33.86
CA PRO A 663 -28.43 2.50 32.43
C PRO A 663 -28.75 3.97 32.14
N THR A 664 -28.17 4.51 31.05
CA THR A 664 -28.51 5.84 30.52
C THR A 664 -29.61 5.73 29.46
N ARG A 665 -29.97 6.87 28.86
CA ARG A 665 -30.91 6.91 27.72
C ARG A 665 -30.22 6.64 26.37
N GLY A 666 -28.89 6.50 26.35
CA GLY A 666 -28.12 6.26 25.13
C GLY A 666 -28.27 4.82 24.62
N HIS A 667 -29.01 4.64 23.55
CA HIS A 667 -29.15 3.35 22.88
C HIS A 667 -27.99 3.14 21.93
N CYS A 668 -27.13 2.11 22.18
CA CYS A 668 -25.94 1.81 21.46
C CYS A 668 -26.12 0.57 20.59
N ASN A 669 -25.42 0.53 19.47
CA ASN A 669 -25.41 -0.63 18.58
C ASN A 669 -23.98 -1.16 18.44
N TRP A 670 -23.86 -2.46 18.32
CA TRP A 670 -22.57 -3.11 18.05
C TRP A 670 -22.71 -4.41 17.27
N LYS A 671 -21.61 -4.88 16.70
CA LYS A 671 -21.52 -6.22 16.14
C LYS A 671 -20.17 -6.83 16.45
N ILE A 672 -20.18 -8.04 17.00
CA ILE A 672 -18.98 -8.85 17.23
C ILE A 672 -19.02 -10.00 16.22
N ALA A 673 -18.05 -10.00 15.30
CA ALA A 673 -17.85 -11.09 14.35
C ALA A 673 -16.33 -11.28 14.10
N LYS A 674 -15.83 -10.93 12.92
CA LYS A 674 -14.38 -10.90 12.68
C LYS A 674 -13.69 -9.84 13.55
N ILE A 675 -14.30 -8.67 13.60
CA ILE A 675 -13.95 -7.54 14.46
C ILE A 675 -15.14 -7.19 15.36
N CYS A 676 -14.93 -6.32 16.36
CA CYS A 676 -16.00 -5.71 17.11
C CYS A 676 -16.14 -4.25 16.69
N GLU A 677 -17.32 -3.89 16.20
CA GLU A 677 -17.66 -2.51 15.86
C GLU A 677 -18.77 -2.01 16.78
N VAL A 678 -18.67 -0.76 17.19
CA VAL A 678 -19.55 -0.15 18.17
C VAL A 678 -19.93 1.26 17.75
N ARG A 679 -21.22 1.59 17.86
CA ARG A 679 -21.74 2.94 17.69
C ARG A 679 -22.38 3.42 18.99
N ILE A 680 -21.91 4.56 19.51
CA ILE A 680 -22.45 5.21 20.73
C ILE A 680 -22.98 6.59 20.35
N PRO A 681 -24.29 6.86 20.45
CA PRO A 681 -24.85 8.19 20.19
C PRO A 681 -24.22 9.25 21.12
N LEU A 682 -23.87 10.41 20.58
CA LEU A 682 -23.28 11.52 21.32
C LEU A 682 -24.19 12.04 22.44
N ASP A 683 -25.51 11.91 22.28
CA ASP A 683 -26.48 12.29 23.28
C ASP A 683 -26.32 11.57 24.64
N GLY A 684 -25.71 10.39 24.63
CA GLY A 684 -25.44 9.59 25.83
C GLY A 684 -24.25 10.11 26.67
N ILE A 685 -23.27 10.80 26.06
CA ILE A 685 -22.03 11.26 26.72
C ILE A 685 -21.89 12.79 26.64
N LYS A 686 -22.31 13.42 25.54
CA LYS A 686 -22.22 14.85 25.24
C LYS A 686 -20.83 15.46 25.45
N PRO A 687 -19.80 14.94 24.79
CA PRO A 687 -18.47 15.49 24.96
C PRO A 687 -18.39 16.91 24.38
N SER A 688 -17.70 17.80 25.09
CA SER A 688 -17.44 19.15 24.60
C SER A 688 -16.42 19.14 23.46
N PRO A 689 -16.55 20.01 22.45
CA PRO A 689 -15.51 20.16 21.44
C PRO A 689 -14.13 20.40 22.05
N LYS A 690 -13.10 19.86 21.42
CA LYS A 690 -11.68 19.94 21.85
C LYS A 690 -11.43 19.33 23.24
N SER A 691 -12.19 18.31 23.61
CA SER A 691 -12.03 17.59 24.86
C SER A 691 -11.30 16.27 24.71
N LYS A 692 -10.76 15.80 25.84
CA LYS A 692 -10.10 14.49 25.94
C LYS A 692 -11.05 13.52 26.62
N LEU A 693 -11.25 12.35 26.00
CA LEU A 693 -11.88 11.20 26.60
C LEU A 693 -10.81 10.14 26.86
N PHE A 694 -11.07 9.24 27.77
CA PHE A 694 -10.21 8.09 27.98
C PHE A 694 -11.00 6.81 27.78
N ALA A 695 -10.38 5.80 27.17
CA ALA A 695 -11.02 4.53 26.88
C ALA A 695 -10.14 3.35 27.25
N TYR A 696 -10.77 2.26 27.65
CA TYR A 696 -10.15 0.94 27.72
C TYR A 696 -11.22 -0.13 27.52
N VAL A 697 -10.79 -1.35 27.22
CA VAL A 697 -11.68 -2.50 27.12
C VAL A 697 -11.29 -3.54 28.17
N SER A 698 -12.27 -4.23 28.73
CA SER A 698 -12.06 -5.36 29.62
C SER A 698 -12.91 -6.56 29.21
N LEU A 699 -12.33 -7.75 29.28
CA LEU A 699 -13.04 -9.00 29.00
C LEU A 699 -13.40 -9.71 30.31
N VAL A 700 -14.70 -9.96 30.48
CA VAL A 700 -15.25 -10.68 31.64
C VAL A 700 -15.71 -12.07 31.19
N ARG A 701 -15.24 -13.09 31.87
CA ARG A 701 -15.58 -14.50 31.69
C ARG A 701 -15.93 -15.09 33.04
N ASP A 702 -17.04 -15.81 33.13
CA ASP A 702 -17.52 -16.44 34.38
C ASP A 702 -17.56 -15.47 35.60
N ASN A 703 -17.98 -14.19 35.34
CA ASN A 703 -18.00 -13.07 36.29
C ASN A 703 -16.62 -12.56 36.78
N GLU A 704 -15.52 -13.01 36.18
CA GLU A 704 -14.18 -12.52 36.50
C GLU A 704 -13.59 -11.74 35.31
N GLU A 705 -12.92 -10.61 35.59
CA GLU A 705 -12.15 -9.86 34.56
C GLU A 705 -10.89 -10.65 34.26
N ILE A 706 -10.83 -11.23 33.05
CA ILE A 706 -9.71 -12.06 32.60
C ILE A 706 -8.69 -11.29 31.76
N GLY A 707 -8.99 -10.08 31.34
CA GLY A 707 -8.08 -9.22 30.58
C GLY A 707 -8.56 -7.79 30.49
N ARG A 708 -7.59 -6.87 30.37
CA ARG A 708 -7.81 -5.43 30.17
C ARG A 708 -6.82 -4.87 29.17
N TRP A 709 -7.29 -4.05 28.25
CA TRP A 709 -6.48 -3.43 27.20
C TRP A 709 -6.81 -1.92 27.07
N PRO A 710 -5.81 -1.03 27.23
CA PRO A 710 -4.45 -1.32 27.74
C PRO A 710 -4.47 -1.77 29.20
N SER A 711 -3.42 -2.53 29.60
CA SER A 711 -3.27 -3.03 30.96
C SER A 711 -2.93 -1.94 31.97
N ASP A 712 -2.16 -0.92 31.55
CA ASP A 712 -1.52 0.03 32.45
C ASP A 712 -2.30 1.32 32.65
N ALA A 713 -2.76 1.97 31.57
CA ALA A 713 -3.53 3.21 31.63
C ALA A 713 -4.51 3.30 30.47
N PRO A 714 -5.68 3.93 30.65
CA PRO A 714 -6.66 4.13 29.58
C PRO A 714 -6.06 4.91 28.39
N LEU A 715 -6.49 4.58 27.17
CA LEU A 715 -6.14 5.31 25.97
C LEU A 715 -6.73 6.71 26.00
N MET A 716 -5.95 7.72 25.66
CA MET A 716 -6.43 9.10 25.52
C MET A 716 -6.98 9.28 24.10
N LEU A 717 -8.24 9.61 23.99
CA LEU A 717 -8.95 9.87 22.75
C LEU A 717 -9.23 11.37 22.66
N TYR A 718 -8.92 11.97 21.53
CA TYR A 718 -9.21 13.38 21.28
C TYR A 718 -10.52 13.55 20.51
N TYR A 719 -11.42 14.34 21.04
CA TYR A 719 -12.68 14.71 20.39
C TYR A 719 -12.59 16.18 19.95
N ALA A 720 -12.29 16.43 18.68
CA ALA A 720 -12.18 17.77 18.12
C ALA A 720 -13.56 18.48 18.06
N GLY A 721 -14.66 17.70 17.96
CA GLY A 721 -16.02 18.23 17.87
C GLY A 721 -16.55 18.25 16.44
N PRO A 722 -17.68 18.97 16.21
CA PRO A 722 -18.33 18.98 14.90
C PRO A 722 -17.53 19.70 13.80
N GLU A 723 -16.43 20.34 14.17
CA GLU A 723 -15.55 21.09 13.26
C GLU A 723 -14.27 20.32 12.89
N ILE A 724 -14.21 18.99 13.17
CA ILE A 724 -13.01 18.19 12.88
C ILE A 724 -12.55 18.34 11.41
N GLU A 725 -13.48 18.37 10.48
CA GLU A 725 -13.17 18.60 9.07
C GLU A 725 -12.63 20.01 8.85
N VAL A 726 -13.08 20.97 9.65
CA VAL A 726 -12.60 22.36 9.63
C VAL A 726 -11.26 22.49 10.33
N ASP A 727 -11.07 21.82 11.46
CA ASP A 727 -9.81 21.83 12.22
C ASP A 727 -8.70 21.02 11.50
N ASN A 728 -9.04 19.90 10.87
CA ASN A 728 -8.09 19.10 10.06
C ASN A 728 -7.96 19.59 8.61
N TRP A 729 -8.85 20.50 8.18
CA TRP A 729 -8.65 21.29 6.97
C TRP A 729 -7.75 22.51 7.25
N LEU A 730 -7.36 22.73 8.51
CA LEU A 730 -6.49 23.81 8.98
C LEU A 730 -5.06 23.35 9.28
N ILE A 731 -4.79 22.03 9.25
CA ILE A 731 -3.46 21.45 9.48
C ILE A 731 -2.92 20.88 8.17
#